data_8890e2ae2003ac7ddcf5d13d6a3c8d58
#
_entry.id   8890e2ae2003ac7ddcf5d13d6a3c8d58
#
_cell.length_a   1.000
_cell.length_b   1.000
_cell.length_c   1.000
_cell.angle_alpha   90.00
_cell.angle_beta   90.00
_cell.angle_gamma   90.00
#
_symmetry.space_group_name_H-M   'P 1'
#
loop_
_entity.id
_entity.type
_entity.pdbx_description
1 polymer ?
#
loop_
_entity_poly.entity_id
_entity_poly.type
_entity_poly.pdbx_seq_one_letter_code
_entity_poly.pdbx_strand_id
1 'polypeptide(L)'
;MSTHGRHWPAAALIAVGLLIFVGPLAVGRIGLWGDNLIQNFPLRVLVGHIIDTGHFPLWNSFDWSGTPLLAGFNAGALYPLTLLFAAMPPSLAWCLGEVFTFAVGALGLYCFLIGEGLKPWSAAAGSMVWTAGGAFSGQWVHIATVQSASWVPWALVSIQRMARASGVAELALASAIGALAAGMILLSGSPEMAVYGFIPALCYFCFALPHAANRAYMILMAVFAVAVGAMIGAVQWLPGLDFIVQSQRSQSTFAFFNSFAMPPRLTAMLFVPYLLGGYGYGATAIPYFGPLNLPEVSGYMGLLPLMAFFATLSAWWRKNSISSARVWHVVAMVGLVLAWGGDTPMGVAMYHVPGYGLLRDQSRNLLEVDLALAVLAALWLDRSSLAMVNSRWAGIPLAVAGAVAAAYAMSARGVVRWVSGLSISSVQARAAAPAVWATVALVVAFALLLGFAARRRWCIPAFMALMVVNLGLYASGQYWTHPTPTTVLRGAHEPWLTHSFRGKSRIAIYDPSLSEKTILDAVGQPDLNVLSGVYSVQGYGSIVSKRYFGATGAHAQLAYKPRALHGQIPNSLNLGWLMARPDDFSRQIKPGQRAPRHLTLTLRSHQSTWMYLGRLLTIQQLRVVISAPISAGVRLTTMKAQGRRMSSQIITVHPQQEHVVVSLPDHHRNAIGIQVTNLSDAAIDIRQATVLTRQGQRYSLDGQLMPYVRYPHWRYIKNMGRMVIFRNMQTHGWAWLQNGAGPLQSVRVSHQIQGGLVAEVHTTTPVQLVVSQSYARGWCAYIYRPSKPVLVVPATRHGVIQSYRLPAGFSRVYLRYRPPLFMWGMVTTLAGLVLLISIPVMARRQIKYTFTDRLNPAP
;
A
#
# COMPACT_ATOMS: atom_id res chain seq x y z
N MET A 1 -50.70 6.48 4.27
CA MET A 1 -49.64 5.43 4.29
C MET A 1 -48.34 6.11 4.64
N SER A 2 -47.78 5.78 5.79
CA SER A 2 -46.55 6.41 6.33
C SER A 2 -45.38 6.27 5.34
N THR A 3 -44.60 7.32 5.20
CA THR A 3 -43.37 7.35 4.37
C THR A 3 -42.37 6.21 4.71
N HIS A 4 -42.43 5.69 5.93
CA HIS A 4 -41.60 4.58 6.42
C HIS A 4 -41.78 3.26 5.67
N GLY A 5 -42.99 2.92 5.21
CA GLY A 5 -43.25 1.68 4.48
C GLY A 5 -42.66 1.62 3.06
N ARG A 6 -42.28 2.78 2.48
CA ARG A 6 -41.74 2.84 1.12
C ARG A 6 -40.23 2.55 1.01
N HIS A 7 -39.47 2.71 2.11
CA HIS A 7 -38.01 2.51 2.11
C HIS A 7 -37.59 1.11 2.46
N TRP A 8 -38.45 0.29 3.08
CA TRP A 8 -38.12 -1.07 3.51
C TRP A 8 -37.62 -1.99 2.37
N PRO A 9 -38.27 -2.05 1.21
CA PRO A 9 -37.80 -2.89 0.10
C PRO A 9 -36.43 -2.45 -0.44
N ALA A 10 -36.16 -1.13 -0.45
CA ALA A 10 -34.87 -0.61 -0.88
C ALA A 10 -33.75 -0.92 0.13
N ALA A 11 -34.06 -0.78 1.43
CA ALA A 11 -33.13 -1.18 2.49
C ALA A 11 -32.83 -2.69 2.42
N ALA A 12 -33.85 -3.51 2.18
CA ALA A 12 -33.65 -4.95 1.97
C ALA A 12 -32.80 -5.25 0.73
N LEU A 13 -32.98 -4.52 -0.37
CA LEU A 13 -32.16 -4.67 -1.57
C LEU A 13 -30.69 -4.32 -1.31
N ILE A 14 -30.42 -3.20 -0.60
CA ILE A 14 -29.07 -2.82 -0.20
C ILE A 14 -28.47 -3.89 0.73
N ALA A 15 -29.23 -4.37 1.71
CA ALA A 15 -28.77 -5.42 2.63
C ALA A 15 -28.45 -6.72 1.88
N VAL A 16 -29.30 -7.15 0.95
CA VAL A 16 -29.03 -8.33 0.10
C VAL A 16 -27.80 -8.10 -0.77
N GLY A 17 -27.64 -6.91 -1.37
CA GLY A 17 -26.44 -6.55 -2.11
C GLY A 17 -25.18 -6.63 -1.24
N LEU A 18 -25.23 -6.03 -0.06
CA LEU A 18 -24.11 -6.12 0.90
C LEU A 18 -23.83 -7.57 1.31
N LEU A 19 -24.85 -8.40 1.55
CA LEU A 19 -24.67 -9.81 1.87
C LEU A 19 -24.02 -10.60 0.73
N ILE A 20 -24.39 -10.34 -0.50
CA ILE A 20 -23.81 -11.00 -1.68
C ILE A 20 -22.35 -10.60 -1.88
N PHE A 21 -22.05 -9.29 -1.80
CA PHE A 21 -20.72 -8.77 -2.12
C PHE A 21 -19.77 -8.74 -0.92
N VAL A 22 -20.26 -8.49 0.29
CA VAL A 22 -19.49 -8.32 1.52
C VAL A 22 -19.72 -9.45 2.52
N GLY A 23 -20.73 -10.27 2.34
CA GLY A 23 -21.01 -11.41 3.22
C GLY A 23 -19.85 -12.38 3.39
N PRO A 24 -19.12 -12.76 2.33
CA PRO A 24 -17.92 -13.58 2.46
C PRO A 24 -16.81 -12.92 3.29
N LEU A 25 -16.67 -11.58 3.26
CA LEU A 25 -15.78 -10.81 4.13
C LEU A 25 -16.22 -10.90 5.60
N ALA A 26 -17.51 -10.71 5.86
CA ALA A 26 -18.08 -10.72 7.21
C ALA A 26 -17.85 -12.04 7.94
N VAL A 27 -17.82 -13.16 7.22
CA VAL A 27 -17.55 -14.51 7.78
C VAL A 27 -16.08 -14.92 7.66
N GLY A 28 -15.18 -14.01 7.34
CA GLY A 28 -13.74 -14.26 7.26
C GLY A 28 -13.31 -15.25 6.17
N ARG A 29 -14.13 -15.45 5.14
CA ARG A 29 -13.82 -16.36 4.01
C ARG A 29 -12.97 -15.70 2.93
N ILE A 30 -12.85 -14.37 2.94
CA ILE A 30 -11.97 -13.64 2.02
C ILE A 30 -10.62 -13.44 2.68
N GLY A 31 -9.58 -13.75 1.95
CA GLY A 31 -8.20 -13.67 2.40
C GLY A 31 -7.66 -12.25 2.33
N LEU A 32 -6.65 -12.01 3.13
CA LEU A 32 -5.81 -10.82 3.01
C LEU A 32 -4.90 -10.95 1.80
N TRP A 33 -4.85 -9.93 0.97
CA TRP A 33 -3.97 -9.90 -0.21
C TRP A 33 -3.44 -8.50 -0.46
N GLY A 34 -2.30 -8.38 -1.19
CA GLY A 34 -1.68 -7.10 -1.50
C GLY A 34 -1.42 -6.26 -0.25
N ASP A 35 -1.71 -4.98 -0.31
CA ASP A 35 -1.46 -4.04 0.79
C ASP A 35 -2.28 -4.35 2.06
N ASN A 36 -3.41 -5.04 1.93
CA ASN A 36 -4.14 -5.47 3.12
C ASN A 36 -3.37 -6.52 3.92
N LEU A 37 -2.66 -7.43 3.25
CA LEU A 37 -1.84 -8.45 3.90
C LEU A 37 -0.58 -7.86 4.50
N ILE A 38 0.17 -7.07 3.71
CA ILE A 38 1.53 -6.66 4.05
C ILE A 38 1.63 -5.27 4.67
N GLN A 39 0.52 -4.54 4.84
CA GLN A 39 0.53 -3.19 5.39
C GLN A 39 -0.68 -2.91 6.27
N ASN A 40 -1.89 -2.88 5.68
CA ASN A 40 -3.06 -2.36 6.37
C ASN A 40 -3.42 -3.18 7.61
N PHE A 41 -3.47 -4.50 7.50
CA PHE A 41 -3.83 -5.38 8.61
C PHE A 41 -2.76 -5.40 9.71
N PRO A 42 -1.45 -5.64 9.41
CA PRO A 42 -0.41 -5.62 10.44
C PRO A 42 -0.31 -4.29 11.20
N LEU A 43 -0.36 -3.17 10.48
CA LEU A 43 -0.25 -1.85 11.11
C LEU A 43 -1.47 -1.54 11.99
N ARG A 44 -2.68 -1.97 11.62
CA ARG A 44 -3.87 -1.79 12.46
C ARG A 44 -3.86 -2.68 13.70
N VAL A 45 -3.36 -3.90 13.59
CA VAL A 45 -3.11 -4.76 14.76
C VAL A 45 -2.13 -4.08 15.71
N LEU A 46 -1.05 -3.50 15.20
CA LEU A 46 -0.10 -2.72 16.00
C LEU A 46 -0.77 -1.52 16.67
N VAL A 47 -1.58 -0.76 15.92
CA VAL A 47 -2.34 0.38 16.47
C VAL A 47 -3.23 -0.06 17.61
N GLY A 48 -4.00 -1.15 17.41
CA GLY A 48 -4.88 -1.70 18.44
C GLY A 48 -4.11 -2.08 19.69
N HIS A 49 -2.99 -2.79 19.55
CA HIS A 49 -2.14 -3.18 20.67
C HIS A 49 -1.57 -1.96 21.44
N ILE A 50 -1.13 -0.93 20.74
CA ILE A 50 -0.61 0.28 21.38
C ILE A 50 -1.71 1.01 22.15
N ILE A 51 -2.91 1.13 21.59
CA ILE A 51 -4.05 1.80 22.24
C ILE A 51 -4.54 1.01 23.45
N ASP A 52 -4.63 -0.32 23.36
CA ASP A 52 -5.00 -1.21 24.47
C ASP A 52 -4.08 -1.03 25.69
N THR A 53 -2.81 -0.67 25.45
CA THR A 53 -1.86 -0.33 26.52
C THR A 53 -1.98 1.11 27.05
N GLY A 54 -2.99 1.87 26.64
CA GLY A 54 -3.22 3.26 27.07
C GLY A 54 -2.34 4.31 26.41
N HIS A 55 -1.76 4.01 25.23
CA HIS A 55 -0.85 4.91 24.56
C HIS A 55 -1.38 5.36 23.19
N PHE A 56 -0.91 6.54 22.73
CA PHE A 56 -1.15 6.97 21.36
C PHE A 56 -0.24 6.23 20.37
N PRO A 57 -0.74 5.80 19.20
CA PRO A 57 0.03 5.03 18.22
C PRO A 57 0.95 5.92 17.37
N LEU A 58 1.98 6.50 17.99
CA LEU A 58 2.85 7.51 17.38
C LEU A 58 4.00 6.90 16.57
N TRP A 59 4.52 5.75 17.01
CA TRP A 59 5.75 5.16 16.49
C TRP A 59 5.61 3.66 16.22
N ASN A 60 6.13 3.20 15.09
CA ASN A 60 6.34 1.80 14.76
C ASN A 60 7.83 1.47 14.90
N SER A 61 8.19 0.62 15.85
CA SER A 61 9.58 0.21 16.11
C SER A 61 10.04 -0.91 15.21
N PHE A 62 9.12 -1.64 14.60
CA PHE A 62 9.39 -2.90 13.94
C PHE A 62 9.92 -2.74 12.52
N ASP A 63 9.57 -1.64 11.83
CA ASP A 63 9.93 -1.41 10.44
C ASP A 63 10.91 -0.25 10.30
N TRP A 64 11.76 -0.30 9.25
CA TRP A 64 12.81 0.70 8.93
C TRP A 64 13.68 1.13 10.11
N SER A 65 13.98 0.19 11.01
CA SER A 65 14.67 0.49 12.27
C SER A 65 13.94 1.53 13.13
N GLY A 66 12.64 1.64 12.95
CA GLY A 66 11.73 2.60 13.56
C GLY A 66 11.25 3.70 12.61
N THR A 67 9.94 3.97 12.61
CA THR A 67 9.30 4.97 11.75
C THR A 67 8.09 5.60 12.43
N PRO A 68 7.72 6.85 12.11
CA PRO A 68 6.46 7.43 12.56
C PRO A 68 5.25 6.62 12.09
N LEU A 69 4.40 6.16 13.03
CA LEU A 69 3.20 5.37 12.70
C LEU A 69 2.02 6.28 12.33
N LEU A 70 1.64 7.20 13.23
CA LEU A 70 0.54 8.15 12.99
C LEU A 70 0.83 9.06 11.78
N ALA A 71 2.03 9.65 11.74
CA ALA A 71 2.45 10.55 10.67
C ALA A 71 2.73 9.83 9.33
N GLY A 72 2.82 8.50 9.33
CA GLY A 72 2.99 7.66 8.13
C GLY A 72 1.71 7.47 7.32
N PHE A 73 0.54 7.86 7.81
CA PHE A 73 -0.81 7.74 7.27
C PHE A 73 -1.34 6.32 7.12
N ASN A 74 -0.65 5.42 6.46
CA ASN A 74 -1.15 4.11 5.99
C ASN A 74 -1.90 3.26 7.04
N ALA A 75 -1.58 3.43 8.32
CA ALA A 75 -2.29 2.75 9.40
C ALA A 75 -3.73 3.22 9.60
N GLY A 76 -4.08 4.45 9.16
CA GLY A 76 -5.34 5.10 9.52
C GLY A 76 -5.55 5.09 11.04
N ALA A 77 -4.50 5.46 11.80
CA ALA A 77 -4.34 5.09 13.20
C ALA A 77 -5.47 5.59 14.13
N LEU A 78 -6.10 6.70 13.79
CA LEU A 78 -7.21 7.29 14.54
C LEU A 78 -8.54 7.26 13.77
N TYR A 79 -8.61 6.52 12.68
CA TYR A 79 -9.87 6.27 12.00
C TYR A 79 -10.76 5.36 12.85
N PRO A 80 -12.06 5.65 13.04
CA PRO A 80 -12.89 4.93 14.00
C PRO A 80 -12.89 3.41 13.85
N LEU A 81 -12.88 2.90 12.61
CA LEU A 81 -12.86 1.45 12.38
C LEU A 81 -11.50 0.81 12.72
N THR A 82 -10.41 1.58 12.73
CA THR A 82 -9.10 1.11 13.22
C THR A 82 -9.11 0.96 14.74
N LEU A 83 -9.87 1.79 15.46
CA LEU A 83 -9.97 1.69 16.92
C LEU A 83 -10.63 0.38 17.39
N LEU A 84 -11.39 -0.29 16.52
CA LEU A 84 -11.96 -1.61 16.81
C LEU A 84 -10.90 -2.66 17.18
N PHE A 85 -9.68 -2.52 16.64
CA PHE A 85 -8.57 -3.42 16.92
C PHE A 85 -8.05 -3.36 18.36
N ALA A 86 -8.37 -2.28 19.09
CA ALA A 86 -8.12 -2.20 20.54
C ALA A 86 -9.23 -2.84 21.39
N ALA A 87 -10.46 -2.96 20.83
CA ALA A 87 -11.63 -3.38 21.58
C ALA A 87 -12.01 -4.85 21.36
N MET A 88 -11.49 -5.49 20.30
CA MET A 88 -11.92 -6.84 19.94
C MET A 88 -10.80 -7.61 19.18
N PRO A 89 -10.95 -8.95 19.02
CA PRO A 89 -9.97 -9.75 18.28
C PRO A 89 -9.70 -9.18 16.87
N PRO A 90 -8.44 -9.11 16.42
CA PRO A 90 -8.08 -8.45 15.15
C PRO A 90 -8.79 -9.00 13.91
N SER A 91 -9.08 -10.30 13.86
CA SER A 91 -9.82 -10.89 12.74
C SER A 91 -11.27 -10.39 12.67
N LEU A 92 -11.93 -10.22 13.81
CA LEU A 92 -13.29 -9.70 13.90
C LEU A 92 -13.30 -8.20 13.59
N ALA A 93 -12.36 -7.43 14.17
CA ALA A 93 -12.20 -6.01 13.91
C ALA A 93 -12.02 -5.73 12.42
N TRP A 94 -11.21 -6.56 11.72
CA TRP A 94 -11.01 -6.48 10.28
C TRP A 94 -12.32 -6.70 9.52
N CYS A 95 -12.98 -7.84 9.73
CA CYS A 95 -14.22 -8.18 9.03
C CYS A 95 -15.33 -7.13 9.23
N LEU A 96 -15.55 -6.69 10.48
CA LEU A 96 -16.53 -5.63 10.76
C LEU A 96 -16.13 -4.30 10.12
N GLY A 97 -14.83 -3.95 10.17
CA GLY A 97 -14.32 -2.74 9.54
C GLY A 97 -14.60 -2.70 8.03
N GLU A 98 -14.46 -3.82 7.34
CA GLU A 98 -14.80 -3.92 5.92
C GLU A 98 -16.30 -3.79 5.67
N VAL A 99 -17.14 -4.54 6.40
CA VAL A 99 -18.60 -4.46 6.26
C VAL A 99 -19.10 -3.03 6.49
N PHE A 100 -18.63 -2.37 7.54
CA PHE A 100 -19.02 -0.98 7.83
C PHE A 100 -18.54 -0.01 6.75
N THR A 101 -17.37 -0.24 6.16
CA THR A 101 -16.85 0.60 5.07
C THR A 101 -17.79 0.56 3.85
N PHE A 102 -18.19 -0.63 3.43
CA PHE A 102 -19.13 -0.79 2.33
C PHE A 102 -20.52 -0.23 2.66
N ALA A 103 -21.00 -0.45 3.88
CA ALA A 103 -22.27 0.08 4.35
C ALA A 103 -22.30 1.61 4.36
N VAL A 104 -21.23 2.26 4.83
CA VAL A 104 -21.10 3.74 4.82
C VAL A 104 -21.17 4.27 3.38
N GLY A 105 -20.44 3.66 2.45
CA GLY A 105 -20.45 4.04 1.03
C GLY A 105 -21.84 3.86 0.39
N ALA A 106 -22.48 2.71 0.62
CA ALA A 106 -23.81 2.42 0.08
C ALA A 106 -24.87 3.37 0.63
N LEU A 107 -24.90 3.59 1.95
CA LEU A 107 -25.86 4.47 2.60
C LEU A 107 -25.66 5.93 2.18
N GLY A 108 -24.41 6.38 2.04
CA GLY A 108 -24.11 7.74 1.58
C GLY A 108 -24.67 8.00 0.19
N LEU A 109 -24.41 7.11 -0.76
CA LEU A 109 -24.94 7.28 -2.13
C LEU A 109 -26.45 7.11 -2.18
N TYR A 110 -27.02 6.18 -1.41
CA TYR A 110 -28.48 6.05 -1.29
C TYR A 110 -29.13 7.35 -0.80
N CYS A 111 -28.61 7.93 0.29
CA CYS A 111 -29.11 9.20 0.83
C CYS A 111 -29.01 10.35 -0.18
N PHE A 112 -27.90 10.41 -0.92
CA PHE A 112 -27.72 11.40 -1.97
C PHE A 112 -28.77 11.24 -3.08
N LEU A 113 -28.98 10.01 -3.59
CA LEU A 113 -29.90 9.74 -4.68
C LEU A 113 -31.38 9.94 -4.27
N ILE A 114 -31.74 9.57 -3.04
CA ILE A 114 -33.08 9.92 -2.49
C ILE A 114 -33.22 11.43 -2.41
N GLY A 115 -32.18 12.12 -1.98
CA GLY A 115 -32.17 13.58 -1.99
C GLY A 115 -32.31 14.16 -3.40
N GLU A 116 -31.84 13.52 -4.46
CA GLU A 116 -32.11 13.93 -5.85
C GLU A 116 -33.55 13.64 -6.33
N GLY A 117 -34.37 13.09 -5.45
CA GLY A 117 -35.78 12.80 -5.73
C GLY A 117 -36.02 11.49 -6.46
N LEU A 118 -35.02 10.58 -6.46
CA LEU A 118 -35.16 9.28 -7.08
C LEU A 118 -36.02 8.34 -6.21
N LYS A 119 -36.66 7.37 -6.87
CA LYS A 119 -37.36 6.30 -6.18
C LYS A 119 -36.43 5.44 -5.37
N PRO A 120 -36.86 4.91 -4.20
CA PRO A 120 -35.99 4.11 -3.32
C PRO A 120 -35.27 2.95 -4.02
N TRP A 121 -35.94 2.25 -4.93
CA TRP A 121 -35.33 1.11 -5.62
C TRP A 121 -34.25 1.54 -6.64
N SER A 122 -34.43 2.69 -7.33
CA SER A 122 -33.40 3.23 -8.24
C SER A 122 -32.19 3.72 -7.47
N ALA A 123 -32.43 4.38 -6.32
CA ALA A 123 -31.38 4.81 -5.42
C ALA A 123 -30.58 3.61 -4.84
N ALA A 124 -31.27 2.53 -4.46
CA ALA A 124 -30.64 1.30 -4.00
C ALA A 124 -29.80 0.64 -5.09
N ALA A 125 -30.31 0.59 -6.33
CA ALA A 125 -29.57 0.05 -7.47
C ALA A 125 -28.27 0.83 -7.74
N GLY A 126 -28.31 2.17 -7.73
CA GLY A 126 -27.12 3.01 -7.86
C GLY A 126 -26.10 2.78 -6.74
N SER A 127 -26.57 2.63 -5.50
CA SER A 127 -25.73 2.33 -4.35
C SER A 127 -25.04 0.98 -4.45
N MET A 128 -25.73 -0.04 -4.97
CA MET A 128 -25.14 -1.36 -5.23
C MET A 128 -24.11 -1.29 -6.36
N VAL A 129 -24.41 -0.55 -7.43
CA VAL A 129 -23.44 -0.33 -8.52
C VAL A 129 -22.16 0.29 -7.97
N TRP A 130 -22.26 1.32 -7.14
CA TRP A 130 -21.11 1.97 -6.51
C TRP A 130 -20.25 1.02 -5.70
N THR A 131 -20.87 0.24 -4.82
CA THR A 131 -20.11 -0.58 -3.84
C THR A 131 -19.67 -1.93 -4.37
N ALA A 132 -20.35 -2.48 -5.39
CA ALA A 132 -20.04 -3.81 -5.92
C ALA A 132 -19.23 -3.77 -7.21
N GLY A 133 -19.20 -2.62 -7.90
CA GLY A 133 -18.50 -2.48 -9.17
C GLY A 133 -17.19 -1.73 -9.06
N GLY A 134 -16.50 -1.69 -10.16
CA GLY A 134 -15.41 -0.81 -10.47
C GLY A 134 -14.25 -0.77 -9.50
N ALA A 135 -13.78 0.44 -9.31
CA ALA A 135 -12.64 0.69 -8.45
C ALA A 135 -12.97 0.49 -6.97
N PHE A 136 -14.22 0.65 -6.53
CA PHE A 136 -14.55 0.46 -5.12
C PHE A 136 -14.28 -0.99 -4.67
N SER A 137 -14.78 -1.98 -5.40
CA SER A 137 -14.48 -3.39 -5.13
C SER A 137 -13.05 -3.77 -5.55
N GLY A 138 -12.54 -3.21 -6.64
CA GLY A 138 -11.17 -3.46 -7.14
C GLY A 138 -10.08 -2.90 -6.23
N GLN A 139 -10.33 -1.74 -5.63
CA GLN A 139 -9.42 -1.13 -4.64
C GLN A 139 -9.56 -1.72 -3.23
N TRP A 140 -10.35 -2.77 -3.05
CA TRP A 140 -10.51 -3.43 -1.75
C TRP A 140 -9.17 -3.83 -1.11
N VAL A 141 -8.18 -4.21 -1.90
CA VAL A 141 -6.82 -4.52 -1.40
C VAL A 141 -6.11 -3.32 -0.76
N HIS A 142 -6.62 -2.10 -0.99
CA HIS A 142 -6.18 -0.85 -0.38
C HIS A 142 -7.29 -0.30 0.52
N ILE A 143 -7.61 -0.97 1.62
CA ILE A 143 -8.78 -0.64 2.46
C ILE A 143 -8.82 0.83 2.90
N ALA A 144 -7.68 1.47 3.13
CA ALA A 144 -7.62 2.90 3.45
C ALA A 144 -8.21 3.78 2.33
N THR A 145 -7.95 3.42 1.07
CA THR A 145 -8.52 4.08 -0.12
C THR A 145 -10.04 3.93 -0.17
N VAL A 146 -10.53 2.71 0.04
CA VAL A 146 -11.97 2.40 0.04
C VAL A 146 -12.68 3.09 1.21
N GLN A 147 -12.06 3.11 2.39
CA GLN A 147 -12.58 3.85 3.55
C GLN A 147 -12.71 5.34 3.28
N SER A 148 -11.72 5.94 2.63
CA SER A 148 -11.79 7.33 2.21
C SER A 148 -12.91 7.55 1.19
N ALA A 149 -12.96 6.75 0.13
CA ALA A 149 -13.96 6.83 -0.92
C ALA A 149 -15.40 6.67 -0.42
N SER A 150 -15.61 5.86 0.64
CA SER A 150 -16.95 5.64 1.22
C SER A 150 -17.60 6.89 1.78
N TRP A 151 -16.82 7.91 2.12
CA TRP A 151 -17.30 9.20 2.64
C TRP A 151 -17.58 10.25 1.55
N VAL A 152 -17.12 10.05 0.32
CA VAL A 152 -17.35 11.00 -0.78
C VAL A 152 -18.86 11.23 -1.04
N PRO A 153 -19.72 10.19 -1.08
CA PRO A 153 -21.17 10.42 -1.23
C PRO A 153 -21.78 11.25 -0.10
N TRP A 154 -21.23 11.20 1.12
CA TRP A 154 -21.71 12.04 2.24
C TRP A 154 -21.35 13.52 2.06
N ALA A 155 -20.21 13.81 1.42
CA ALA A 155 -19.89 15.18 1.02
C ALA A 155 -20.90 15.69 -0.03
N LEU A 156 -21.33 14.85 -0.96
CA LEU A 156 -22.39 15.18 -1.92
C LEU A 156 -23.74 15.43 -1.22
N VAL A 157 -24.11 14.61 -0.22
CA VAL A 157 -25.32 14.82 0.62
C VAL A 157 -25.25 16.18 1.32
N SER A 158 -24.11 16.55 1.85
CA SER A 158 -23.89 17.86 2.47
C SER A 158 -24.14 19.00 1.50
N ILE A 159 -23.51 18.99 0.34
CA ILE A 159 -23.64 20.02 -0.70
C ILE A 159 -25.10 20.13 -1.18
N GLN A 160 -25.74 18.99 -1.42
CA GLN A 160 -27.14 18.92 -1.84
C GLN A 160 -28.09 19.57 -0.82
N ARG A 161 -27.86 19.25 0.49
CA ARG A 161 -28.67 19.84 1.57
C ARG A 161 -28.40 21.32 1.73
N MET A 162 -27.13 21.76 1.59
CA MET A 162 -26.80 23.19 1.62
C MET A 162 -27.50 23.96 0.50
N ALA A 163 -27.55 23.42 -0.72
CA ALA A 163 -28.21 24.07 -1.86
C ALA A 163 -29.72 24.23 -1.65
N ARG A 164 -30.35 23.35 -0.89
CA ARG A 164 -31.81 23.33 -0.63
C ARG A 164 -32.20 23.94 0.70
N ALA A 165 -31.24 24.32 1.52
CA ALA A 165 -31.51 24.86 2.84
C ALA A 165 -32.23 26.21 2.76
N SER A 166 -33.34 26.32 3.52
CA SER A 166 -34.14 27.52 3.63
C SER A 166 -33.72 28.43 4.78
N GLY A 167 -32.92 27.93 5.73
CA GLY A 167 -32.51 28.67 6.89
C GLY A 167 -31.11 28.29 7.40
N VAL A 168 -30.58 29.10 8.30
CA VAL A 168 -29.23 28.93 8.86
C VAL A 168 -29.06 27.61 9.60
N ALA A 169 -30.10 27.13 10.28
CA ALA A 169 -30.07 25.87 11.00
C ALA A 169 -29.90 24.65 10.08
N GLU A 170 -30.58 24.66 8.93
CA GLU A 170 -30.46 23.60 7.91
C GLU A 170 -29.09 23.63 7.25
N LEU A 171 -28.59 24.83 6.95
CA LEU A 171 -27.22 25.01 6.45
C LEU A 171 -26.17 24.50 7.44
N ALA A 172 -26.34 24.81 8.73
CA ALA A 172 -25.45 24.36 9.80
C ALA A 172 -25.45 22.82 9.91
N LEU A 173 -26.62 22.17 9.86
CA LEU A 173 -26.73 20.70 9.88
C LEU A 173 -26.10 20.08 8.63
N ALA A 174 -26.31 20.68 7.47
CA ALA A 174 -25.69 20.24 6.24
C ALA A 174 -24.17 20.35 6.29
N SER A 175 -23.63 21.47 6.83
CA SER A 175 -22.18 21.65 6.97
C SER A 175 -21.56 20.69 7.96
N ALA A 176 -22.25 20.29 9.02
CA ALA A 176 -21.78 19.27 9.95
C ALA A 176 -21.57 17.90 9.28
N ILE A 177 -22.48 17.50 8.37
CA ILE A 177 -22.32 16.28 7.57
C ILE A 177 -21.07 16.38 6.68
N GLY A 178 -20.85 17.52 6.04
CA GLY A 178 -19.68 17.75 5.20
C GLY A 178 -18.37 17.75 6.00
N ALA A 179 -18.39 18.37 7.18
CA ALA A 179 -17.24 18.39 8.08
C ALA A 179 -16.87 16.97 8.56
N LEU A 180 -17.88 16.18 8.95
CA LEU A 180 -17.66 14.79 9.31
C LEU A 180 -17.07 13.99 8.14
N ALA A 181 -17.66 14.11 6.95
CA ALA A 181 -17.17 13.42 5.77
C ALA A 181 -15.71 13.78 5.44
N ALA A 182 -15.39 15.08 5.41
CA ALA A 182 -14.03 15.55 5.16
C ALA A 182 -13.03 15.07 6.24
N GLY A 183 -13.43 15.10 7.51
CA GLY A 183 -12.60 14.61 8.63
C GLY A 183 -12.33 13.11 8.51
N MET A 184 -13.34 12.30 8.16
CA MET A 184 -13.18 10.84 7.99
C MET A 184 -12.33 10.49 6.77
N ILE A 185 -12.45 11.23 5.66
CA ILE A 185 -11.58 11.09 4.49
C ILE A 185 -10.11 11.30 4.89
N LEU A 186 -9.82 12.33 5.68
CA LEU A 186 -8.45 12.63 6.11
C LEU A 186 -7.88 11.63 7.13
N LEU A 187 -8.72 11.04 7.98
CA LEU A 187 -8.31 10.06 9.00
C LEU A 187 -8.14 8.65 8.46
N SER A 188 -8.71 8.32 7.30
CA SER A 188 -8.72 6.96 6.74
C SER A 188 -7.32 6.39 6.43
N GLY A 189 -6.32 7.25 6.24
CA GLY A 189 -4.94 6.85 5.94
C GLY A 189 -4.55 6.89 4.46
N SER A 190 -5.40 7.42 3.59
CA SER A 190 -5.17 7.57 2.14
C SER A 190 -5.28 9.05 1.74
N PRO A 191 -4.21 9.85 1.93
CA PRO A 191 -4.26 11.30 1.69
C PRO A 191 -4.51 11.66 0.22
N GLU A 192 -4.14 10.83 -0.74
CA GLU A 192 -4.45 11.03 -2.15
C GLU A 192 -5.97 11.05 -2.41
N MET A 193 -6.73 10.22 -1.71
CA MET A 193 -8.18 10.15 -1.85
C MET A 193 -8.90 11.40 -1.31
N ALA A 194 -8.26 12.16 -0.41
CA ALA A 194 -8.79 13.45 -0.01
C ALA A 194 -8.82 14.43 -1.20
N VAL A 195 -7.83 14.34 -2.08
CA VAL A 195 -7.72 15.17 -3.29
C VAL A 195 -8.66 14.65 -4.39
N TYR A 196 -8.63 13.36 -4.67
CA TYR A 196 -9.45 12.75 -5.74
C TYR A 196 -10.96 12.83 -5.42
N GLY A 197 -11.35 12.52 -4.18
CA GLY A 197 -12.74 12.65 -3.74
C GLY A 197 -13.27 14.10 -3.69
N PHE A 198 -12.37 15.09 -3.65
CA PHE A 198 -12.74 16.50 -3.72
C PHE A 198 -13.24 16.91 -5.13
N ILE A 199 -12.75 16.26 -6.19
CA ILE A 199 -13.08 16.60 -7.58
C ILE A 199 -14.59 16.43 -7.86
N PRO A 200 -15.22 15.26 -7.63
CA PRO A 200 -16.66 15.11 -7.84
C PRO A 200 -17.49 16.01 -6.92
N ALA A 201 -17.03 16.24 -5.68
CA ALA A 201 -17.67 17.16 -4.76
C ALA A 201 -17.64 18.61 -5.28
N LEU A 202 -16.50 19.07 -5.80
CA LEU A 202 -16.36 20.38 -6.41
C LEU A 202 -17.22 20.54 -7.68
N CYS A 203 -17.19 19.56 -8.58
CA CYS A 203 -18.03 19.57 -9.78
C CYS A 203 -19.51 19.69 -9.42
N TYR A 204 -19.97 18.88 -8.45
CA TYR A 204 -21.36 18.93 -8.01
C TYR A 204 -21.66 20.24 -7.25
N PHE A 205 -20.74 20.79 -6.45
CA PHE A 205 -20.89 22.08 -5.80
C PHE A 205 -21.08 23.21 -6.82
N CYS A 206 -20.25 23.27 -7.85
CA CYS A 206 -20.38 24.27 -8.93
C CYS A 206 -21.72 24.14 -9.68
N PHE A 207 -22.21 22.94 -9.87
CA PHE A 207 -23.53 22.68 -10.46
C PHE A 207 -24.66 23.09 -9.53
N ALA A 208 -24.58 22.84 -8.23
CA ALA A 208 -25.64 23.11 -7.25
C ALA A 208 -25.71 24.60 -6.84
N LEU A 209 -24.57 25.31 -6.85
CA LEU A 209 -24.44 26.69 -6.40
C LEU A 209 -25.42 27.68 -7.09
N PRO A 210 -25.62 27.65 -8.42
CA PRO A 210 -26.61 28.53 -9.08
C PRO A 210 -28.06 28.35 -8.61
N HIS A 211 -28.35 27.16 -8.05
CA HIS A 211 -29.69 26.77 -7.62
C HIS A 211 -29.94 27.00 -6.12
N ALA A 212 -28.90 27.47 -5.40
CA ALA A 212 -29.00 27.74 -3.97
C ALA A 212 -29.82 28.98 -3.67
N ALA A 213 -30.64 28.92 -2.62
CA ALA A 213 -31.44 30.05 -2.15
C ALA A 213 -30.56 31.24 -1.75
N ASN A 214 -29.41 30.97 -1.14
CA ASN A 214 -28.39 31.98 -0.81
C ASN A 214 -26.98 31.41 -1.12
N ARG A 215 -26.42 31.86 -2.24
CA ARG A 215 -25.10 31.42 -2.73
C ARG A 215 -23.95 31.75 -1.78
N ALA A 216 -23.97 32.97 -1.21
CA ALA A 216 -22.93 33.43 -0.31
C ALA A 216 -22.86 32.58 0.97
N TYR A 217 -24.02 32.30 1.58
CA TYR A 217 -24.07 31.41 2.75
C TYR A 217 -23.71 29.98 2.41
N MET A 218 -24.08 29.46 1.24
CA MET A 218 -23.68 28.13 0.80
C MET A 218 -22.15 28.03 0.66
N ILE A 219 -21.52 29.03 0.03
CA ILE A 219 -20.04 29.07 -0.09
C ILE A 219 -19.40 29.12 1.30
N LEU A 220 -19.87 30.03 2.17
CA LEU A 220 -19.34 30.18 3.52
C LEU A 220 -19.43 28.87 4.31
N MET A 221 -20.57 28.20 4.27
CA MET A 221 -20.80 26.95 4.99
C MET A 221 -20.04 25.75 4.36
N ALA A 222 -19.83 25.75 3.07
CA ALA A 222 -18.97 24.76 2.44
C ALA A 222 -17.50 24.92 2.84
N VAL A 223 -16.99 26.15 2.84
CA VAL A 223 -15.63 26.46 3.34
C VAL A 223 -15.51 26.08 4.81
N PHE A 224 -16.53 26.45 5.61
CA PHE A 224 -16.58 26.09 7.03
C PHE A 224 -16.55 24.55 7.24
N ALA A 225 -17.34 23.79 6.46
CA ALA A 225 -17.37 22.34 6.52
C ALA A 225 -15.98 21.73 6.21
N VAL A 226 -15.31 22.22 5.16
CA VAL A 226 -13.95 21.77 4.82
C VAL A 226 -12.96 22.15 5.93
N ALA A 227 -13.04 23.35 6.48
CA ALA A 227 -12.17 23.80 7.56
C ALA A 227 -12.32 22.95 8.83
N VAL A 228 -13.57 22.72 9.28
CA VAL A 228 -13.84 21.87 10.44
C VAL A 228 -13.43 20.42 10.18
N GLY A 229 -13.67 19.89 8.97
CA GLY A 229 -13.18 18.57 8.56
C GLY A 229 -11.66 18.46 8.60
N ALA A 230 -10.96 19.49 8.13
CA ALA A 230 -9.50 19.58 8.24
C ALA A 230 -9.06 19.63 9.72
N MET A 231 -9.78 20.37 10.57
CA MET A 231 -9.51 20.38 12.02
C MET A 231 -9.67 18.98 12.62
N ILE A 232 -10.72 18.23 12.29
CA ILE A 232 -10.95 16.87 12.78
C ILE A 232 -9.77 15.95 12.42
N GLY A 233 -9.25 16.05 11.20
CA GLY A 233 -8.09 15.27 10.75
C GLY A 233 -6.73 15.77 11.24
N ALA A 234 -6.65 16.96 11.89
CA ALA A 234 -5.39 17.68 12.15
C ALA A 234 -4.38 16.88 12.98
N VAL A 235 -4.84 16.04 13.89
CA VAL A 235 -3.99 15.17 14.71
C VAL A 235 -3.12 14.23 13.87
N GLN A 236 -3.55 13.87 12.67
CA GLN A 236 -2.83 12.99 11.76
C GLN A 236 -2.09 13.78 10.67
N TRP A 237 -2.79 14.70 9.97
CA TRP A 237 -2.17 15.34 8.81
C TRP A 237 -1.13 16.40 9.16
N LEU A 238 -1.22 17.10 10.33
CA LEU A 238 -0.19 18.07 10.73
C LEU A 238 1.18 17.39 10.98
N PRO A 239 1.28 16.34 11.80
CA PRO A 239 2.54 15.59 11.92
C PRO A 239 2.94 14.92 10.60
N GLY A 240 1.97 14.50 9.79
CA GLY A 240 2.19 13.88 8.49
C GLY A 240 2.87 14.81 7.50
N LEU A 241 2.48 16.09 7.42
CA LEU A 241 3.13 17.08 6.58
C LEU A 241 4.60 17.28 6.96
N ASP A 242 4.93 17.37 8.27
CA ASP A 242 6.33 17.46 8.72
C ASP A 242 7.13 16.24 8.27
N PHE A 243 6.53 15.04 8.32
CA PHE A 243 7.20 13.83 7.91
C PHE A 243 7.35 13.71 6.37
N ILE A 244 6.36 14.17 5.59
CA ILE A 244 6.44 14.23 4.11
C ILE A 244 7.65 15.04 3.65
N VAL A 245 7.88 16.21 4.27
CA VAL A 245 9.03 17.08 3.94
C VAL A 245 10.37 16.36 4.18
N GLN A 246 10.44 15.45 5.13
CA GLN A 246 11.64 14.66 5.45
C GLN A 246 11.75 13.35 4.65
N SER A 247 10.75 13.02 3.85
CA SER A 247 10.64 11.78 3.12
C SER A 247 11.18 11.87 1.69
N GLN A 248 11.28 10.70 1.05
CA GLN A 248 11.60 10.60 -0.37
C GLN A 248 10.55 11.28 -1.27
N ARG A 249 9.32 11.49 -0.75
CA ARG A 249 8.23 12.15 -1.49
C ARG A 249 8.41 13.66 -1.63
N SER A 250 9.27 14.29 -0.83
CA SER A 250 9.53 15.73 -0.93
C SER A 250 10.10 16.17 -2.28
N GLN A 251 10.53 15.24 -3.12
CA GLN A 251 11.06 15.47 -4.46
C GLN A 251 10.38 14.50 -5.44
N SER A 252 9.08 14.72 -5.69
CA SER A 252 8.36 13.97 -6.71
C SER A 252 8.82 14.37 -8.11
N THR A 253 9.15 13.38 -8.93
CA THR A 253 9.45 13.59 -10.36
C THR A 253 8.21 13.32 -11.20
N PHE A 254 8.18 13.84 -12.42
CA PHE A 254 7.09 13.54 -13.36
C PHE A 254 6.97 12.02 -13.62
N ALA A 255 8.08 11.30 -13.71
CA ALA A 255 8.06 9.84 -13.85
C ALA A 255 7.42 9.15 -12.65
N PHE A 256 7.64 9.64 -11.42
CA PHE A 256 6.97 9.12 -10.23
C PHE A 256 5.48 9.45 -10.24
N PHE A 257 5.10 10.68 -10.54
CA PHE A 257 3.71 11.13 -10.69
C PHE A 257 2.94 10.25 -11.68
N ASN A 258 3.55 9.94 -12.83
CA ASN A 258 2.94 9.18 -13.92
C ASN A 258 3.09 7.65 -13.79
N SER A 259 3.75 7.16 -12.73
CA SER A 259 4.14 5.74 -12.62
C SER A 259 2.97 4.75 -12.62
N PHE A 260 1.79 5.16 -12.15
CA PHE A 260 0.56 4.38 -12.15
C PHE A 260 -0.59 5.12 -12.86
N ALA A 261 -0.29 5.91 -13.86
CA ALA A 261 -1.30 6.42 -14.78
C ALA A 261 -1.79 5.26 -15.68
N MET A 262 -3.08 5.20 -15.93
CA MET A 262 -3.70 4.17 -16.77
C MET A 262 -3.49 4.50 -18.25
N PRO A 263 -2.72 3.72 -19.03
CA PRO A 263 -2.63 3.93 -20.46
C PRO A 263 -4.00 3.96 -21.13
N PRO A 264 -4.32 4.89 -22.03
CA PRO A 264 -5.65 5.05 -22.63
C PRO A 264 -6.24 3.77 -23.24
N ARG A 265 -5.39 2.88 -23.80
CA ARG A 265 -5.79 1.59 -24.37
C ARG A 265 -6.40 0.63 -23.32
N LEU A 266 -6.05 0.77 -22.03
CA LEU A 266 -6.63 -0.03 -20.96
C LEU A 266 -8.09 0.34 -20.67
N THR A 267 -8.59 1.44 -21.20
CA THR A 267 -10.03 1.80 -21.16
C THR A 267 -10.90 0.69 -21.74
N ALA A 268 -10.38 -0.17 -22.61
CA ALA A 268 -11.08 -1.37 -23.08
C ALA A 268 -11.52 -2.31 -21.94
N MET A 269 -10.79 -2.30 -20.79
CA MET A 269 -11.16 -3.10 -19.62
C MET A 269 -12.42 -2.59 -18.90
N LEU A 270 -12.84 -1.34 -19.15
CA LEU A 270 -14.14 -0.84 -18.67
C LEU A 270 -15.33 -1.50 -19.40
N PHE A 271 -15.09 -2.13 -20.54
CA PHE A 271 -16.12 -2.83 -21.35
C PHE A 271 -15.99 -4.35 -21.23
N VAL A 272 -14.78 -4.86 -21.18
CA VAL A 272 -14.47 -6.29 -21.09
C VAL A 272 -13.54 -6.51 -19.90
N PRO A 273 -14.08 -6.77 -18.70
CA PRO A 273 -13.26 -6.99 -17.51
C PRO A 273 -12.43 -8.27 -17.64
N TYR A 274 -11.30 -8.32 -16.98
CA TYR A 274 -10.39 -9.47 -16.97
C TYR A 274 -9.82 -9.89 -18.34
N LEU A 275 -9.89 -9.01 -19.34
CA LEU A 275 -9.26 -9.23 -20.64
C LEU A 275 -7.77 -9.53 -20.54
N LEU A 276 -7.12 -9.03 -19.50
CA LEU A 276 -5.70 -9.26 -19.18
C LEU A 276 -5.49 -10.20 -17.97
N GLY A 277 -6.49 -11.04 -17.66
CA GLY A 277 -6.46 -11.91 -16.48
C GLY A 277 -7.01 -11.21 -15.22
N GLY A 278 -7.05 -11.95 -14.13
CA GLY A 278 -7.54 -11.52 -12.84
C GLY A 278 -6.73 -12.12 -11.70
N TYR A 279 -7.37 -12.44 -10.57
CA TYR A 279 -6.66 -13.10 -9.46
C TYR A 279 -6.56 -14.63 -9.59
N GLY A 280 -7.00 -15.20 -10.68
CA GLY A 280 -6.96 -16.64 -10.93
C GLY A 280 -8.12 -17.42 -10.30
N TYR A 281 -9.17 -16.74 -9.86
CA TYR A 281 -10.37 -17.32 -9.25
C TYR A 281 -11.63 -16.96 -10.06
N GLY A 282 -12.68 -17.76 -9.89
CA GLY A 282 -13.97 -17.53 -10.54
C GLY A 282 -13.86 -17.60 -12.07
N ALA A 283 -14.34 -16.57 -12.76
CA ALA A 283 -14.30 -16.46 -14.22
C ALA A 283 -12.89 -16.20 -14.79
N THR A 284 -11.88 -16.01 -13.94
CA THR A 284 -10.51 -15.68 -14.32
C THR A 284 -9.58 -16.85 -14.01
N ALA A 285 -9.28 -17.65 -15.01
CA ALA A 285 -8.43 -18.85 -14.86
C ALA A 285 -6.93 -18.55 -14.71
N ILE A 286 -6.50 -17.31 -14.94
CA ILE A 286 -5.08 -16.93 -14.89
C ILE A 286 -4.87 -15.62 -14.11
N PRO A 287 -3.71 -15.49 -13.42
CA PRO A 287 -3.29 -14.24 -12.82
C PRO A 287 -3.16 -13.12 -13.85
N TYR A 288 -3.42 -11.91 -13.41
CA TYR A 288 -3.26 -10.70 -14.21
C TYR A 288 -1.84 -10.57 -14.77
N PHE A 289 -1.74 -10.29 -16.06
CA PHE A 289 -0.47 -10.18 -16.80
C PHE A 289 -0.35 -8.86 -17.57
N GLY A 290 -1.26 -7.90 -17.34
CA GLY A 290 -1.22 -6.57 -17.95
C GLY A 290 -0.17 -5.64 -17.28
N PRO A 291 -0.01 -4.42 -17.82
CA PRO A 291 0.77 -3.38 -17.16
C PRO A 291 0.03 -2.89 -15.91
N LEU A 292 0.79 -2.32 -14.96
CA LEU A 292 0.30 -1.92 -13.65
C LEU A 292 -0.19 -3.11 -12.79
N ASN A 293 -0.82 -2.81 -11.67
CA ASN A 293 -1.50 -3.80 -10.84
C ASN A 293 -2.99 -3.87 -11.19
N LEU A 294 -3.61 -5.04 -11.08
CA LEU A 294 -5.04 -5.19 -11.36
C LEU A 294 -5.94 -4.20 -10.61
N PRO A 295 -5.74 -3.91 -9.30
CA PRO A 295 -6.52 -2.90 -8.59
C PRO A 295 -6.52 -1.53 -9.27
N GLU A 296 -5.39 -1.11 -9.80
CA GLU A 296 -5.22 0.22 -10.39
C GLU A 296 -5.91 0.37 -11.77
N VAL A 297 -6.32 -0.73 -12.39
CA VAL A 297 -7.05 -0.73 -13.67
C VAL A 297 -8.48 -1.27 -13.53
N SER A 298 -8.92 -1.51 -12.29
CA SER A 298 -10.25 -2.03 -11.97
C SER A 298 -11.28 -0.89 -11.95
N GLY A 299 -11.91 -0.61 -13.07
CA GLY A 299 -12.96 0.42 -13.21
C GLY A 299 -14.22 -0.12 -13.90
N TYR A 300 -14.43 -1.44 -13.92
CA TYR A 300 -15.59 -2.02 -14.56
C TYR A 300 -16.83 -1.96 -13.67
N MET A 301 -17.81 -1.14 -14.04
CA MET A 301 -19.04 -0.92 -13.31
C MET A 301 -20.22 -1.80 -13.78
N GLY A 302 -19.96 -2.71 -14.71
CA GLY A 302 -21.01 -3.46 -15.41
C GLY A 302 -21.52 -2.75 -16.67
N LEU A 303 -22.17 -3.50 -17.54
CA LEU A 303 -22.67 -2.97 -18.82
C LEU A 303 -23.82 -1.99 -18.64
N LEU A 304 -24.70 -2.18 -17.63
CA LEU A 304 -25.86 -1.32 -17.41
C LEU A 304 -25.47 0.14 -17.10
N PRO A 305 -24.52 0.46 -16.20
CA PRO A 305 -24.07 1.83 -15.98
C PRO A 305 -23.46 2.48 -17.23
N LEU A 306 -22.71 1.73 -18.02
CA LEU A 306 -22.20 2.22 -19.30
C LEU A 306 -23.35 2.50 -20.29
N MET A 307 -24.36 1.63 -20.35
CA MET A 307 -25.55 1.88 -21.14
C MET A 307 -26.28 3.15 -20.69
N ALA A 308 -26.38 3.37 -19.38
CA ALA A 308 -27.00 4.56 -18.81
C ALA A 308 -26.20 5.83 -19.17
N PHE A 309 -24.87 5.79 -19.12
CA PHE A 309 -24.01 6.91 -19.53
C PHE A 309 -24.32 7.34 -20.96
N PHE A 310 -24.27 6.43 -21.91
CA PHE A 310 -24.54 6.76 -23.31
C PHE A 310 -26.03 7.12 -23.57
N ALA A 311 -26.96 6.42 -22.93
CA ALA A 311 -28.41 6.73 -23.08
C ALA A 311 -28.74 8.14 -22.60
N THR A 312 -28.15 8.56 -21.46
CA THR A 312 -28.38 9.88 -20.87
C THR A 312 -27.59 11.00 -21.57
N LEU A 313 -26.53 10.65 -22.33
CA LEU A 313 -25.76 11.62 -23.11
C LEU A 313 -26.63 12.37 -24.14
N SER A 314 -27.66 11.69 -24.70
CA SER A 314 -28.64 12.32 -25.61
C SER A 314 -29.40 13.49 -24.97
N ALA A 315 -29.44 13.54 -23.64
CA ALA A 315 -30.10 14.60 -22.88
C ALA A 315 -29.37 15.95 -22.97
N TRP A 316 -28.10 15.99 -23.43
CA TRP A 316 -27.38 17.26 -23.61
C TRP A 316 -27.99 18.18 -24.67
N TRP A 317 -28.65 17.59 -25.68
CA TRP A 317 -29.25 18.32 -26.82
C TRP A 317 -30.75 18.53 -26.71
N ARG A 318 -31.40 17.95 -25.68
CA ARG A 318 -32.85 18.09 -25.49
C ARG A 318 -33.18 19.12 -24.41
N LYS A 319 -34.06 20.09 -24.68
CA LYS A 319 -34.51 21.15 -23.74
C LYS A 319 -35.10 20.62 -22.42
N ASN A 320 -35.76 19.47 -22.44
CA ASN A 320 -36.40 18.84 -21.27
C ASN A 320 -35.51 17.76 -20.62
N SER A 321 -34.20 17.93 -20.68
CA SER A 321 -33.26 16.94 -20.20
C SER A 321 -33.04 16.99 -18.70
N ILE A 322 -32.58 15.88 -18.16
CA ILE A 322 -32.11 15.73 -16.80
C ILE A 322 -30.86 16.63 -16.62
N SER A 323 -31.09 17.85 -16.14
CA SER A 323 -29.97 18.80 -15.94
C SER A 323 -28.86 18.22 -15.03
N SER A 324 -29.26 17.43 -14.02
CA SER A 324 -28.33 16.74 -13.11
C SER A 324 -27.46 15.67 -13.78
N ALA A 325 -27.88 15.05 -14.90
CA ALA A 325 -27.06 14.08 -15.60
C ALA A 325 -25.78 14.70 -16.21
N ARG A 326 -25.85 15.99 -16.60
CA ARG A 326 -24.73 16.69 -17.25
C ARG A 326 -23.49 16.76 -16.34
N VAL A 327 -23.68 17.09 -15.06
CA VAL A 327 -22.56 17.16 -14.12
C VAL A 327 -21.88 15.80 -13.98
N TRP A 328 -22.64 14.71 -13.98
CA TRP A 328 -22.06 13.35 -13.85
C TRP A 328 -21.34 12.90 -15.12
N HIS A 329 -21.76 13.34 -16.30
CA HIS A 329 -20.95 13.16 -17.50
C HIS A 329 -19.63 13.92 -17.41
N VAL A 330 -19.65 15.17 -16.91
CA VAL A 330 -18.43 15.95 -16.70
C VAL A 330 -17.51 15.26 -15.69
N VAL A 331 -18.04 14.80 -14.56
CA VAL A 331 -17.26 14.07 -13.54
C VAL A 331 -16.63 12.81 -14.14
N ALA A 332 -17.38 12.00 -14.89
CA ALA A 332 -16.85 10.81 -15.54
C ALA A 332 -15.73 11.13 -16.54
N MET A 333 -15.90 12.17 -17.35
CA MET A 333 -14.89 12.56 -18.35
C MET A 333 -13.64 13.14 -17.70
N VAL A 334 -13.79 13.99 -16.67
CA VAL A 334 -12.66 14.56 -15.92
C VAL A 334 -11.89 13.42 -15.24
N GLY A 335 -12.58 12.53 -14.51
CA GLY A 335 -11.97 11.39 -13.84
C GLY A 335 -11.21 10.49 -14.82
N LEU A 336 -11.79 10.19 -16.00
CA LEU A 336 -11.14 9.35 -17.00
C LEU A 336 -9.88 10.01 -17.58
N VAL A 337 -9.93 11.30 -17.90
CA VAL A 337 -8.80 12.05 -18.43
C VAL A 337 -7.67 12.16 -17.39
N LEU A 338 -8.03 12.35 -16.11
CA LEU A 338 -7.07 12.35 -15.01
C LEU A 338 -6.49 10.95 -14.76
N ALA A 339 -7.29 9.89 -14.90
CA ALA A 339 -6.80 8.52 -14.78
C ALA A 339 -5.74 8.17 -15.84
N TRP A 340 -5.82 8.75 -17.03
CA TRP A 340 -4.79 8.63 -18.07
C TRP A 340 -3.51 9.41 -17.73
N GLY A 341 -3.55 10.30 -16.75
CA GLY A 341 -2.38 11.02 -16.24
C GLY A 341 -1.61 11.76 -17.31
N GLY A 342 -0.29 11.60 -17.32
CA GLY A 342 0.64 12.27 -18.24
C GLY A 342 0.47 11.93 -19.71
N ASP A 343 -0.36 10.96 -20.07
CA ASP A 343 -0.73 10.69 -21.47
C ASP A 343 -1.73 11.75 -22.00
N THR A 344 -2.15 12.70 -21.17
CA THR A 344 -3.06 13.79 -21.53
C THR A 344 -2.47 15.17 -21.17
N PRO A 345 -2.79 16.23 -21.94
CA PRO A 345 -2.37 17.59 -21.59
C PRO A 345 -2.85 18.04 -20.20
N MET A 346 -4.07 17.60 -19.79
CA MET A 346 -4.63 17.92 -18.49
C MET A 346 -3.82 17.26 -17.36
N GLY A 347 -3.42 16.00 -17.51
CA GLY A 347 -2.57 15.31 -16.54
C GLY A 347 -1.20 15.95 -16.42
N VAL A 348 -0.60 16.39 -17.53
CA VAL A 348 0.65 17.17 -17.51
C VAL A 348 0.47 18.48 -16.74
N ALA A 349 -0.62 19.21 -16.98
CA ALA A 349 -0.94 20.45 -16.25
C ALA A 349 -1.12 20.19 -14.76
N MET A 350 -1.81 19.11 -14.38
CA MET A 350 -2.04 18.73 -12.99
C MET A 350 -0.75 18.38 -12.23
N TYR A 351 0.30 17.90 -12.90
CA TYR A 351 1.61 17.70 -12.27
C TYR A 351 2.17 19.01 -11.69
N HIS A 352 1.87 20.16 -12.33
CA HIS A 352 2.34 21.47 -11.87
C HIS A 352 1.46 22.11 -10.79
N VAL A 353 0.29 21.50 -10.47
CA VAL A 353 -0.58 21.98 -9.38
C VAL A 353 0.06 21.63 -8.04
N PRO A 354 0.31 22.62 -7.14
CA PRO A 354 0.90 22.38 -5.83
C PRO A 354 0.10 21.36 -5.02
N GLY A 355 0.79 20.37 -4.48
CA GLY A 355 0.18 19.25 -3.75
C GLY A 355 -0.27 18.11 -4.65
N TYR A 356 -0.96 18.34 -5.76
CA TYR A 356 -1.38 17.30 -6.69
C TYR A 356 -0.20 16.60 -7.36
N GLY A 357 0.83 17.34 -7.78
CA GLY A 357 2.04 16.79 -8.39
C GLY A 357 2.89 15.89 -7.47
N LEU A 358 2.61 15.86 -6.17
CA LEU A 358 3.24 14.93 -5.22
C LEU A 358 2.55 13.56 -5.17
N LEU A 359 1.34 13.46 -5.75
CA LEU A 359 0.55 12.24 -5.77
C LEU A 359 1.00 11.35 -6.94
N ARG A 360 0.89 10.05 -6.75
CA ARG A 360 1.00 9.05 -7.82
C ARG A 360 -0.33 8.31 -7.91
N ASP A 361 -0.38 7.22 -8.67
CA ASP A 361 -1.56 6.36 -8.77
C ASP A 361 -2.74 7.11 -9.41
N GLN A 362 -2.48 7.85 -10.52
CA GLN A 362 -3.48 8.63 -11.24
C GLN A 362 -4.67 7.79 -11.72
N SER A 363 -4.46 6.48 -11.96
CA SER A 363 -5.53 5.52 -12.27
C SER A 363 -6.67 5.49 -11.23
N ARG A 364 -6.40 5.90 -9.97
CA ARG A 364 -7.42 5.95 -8.91
C ARG A 364 -8.52 7.01 -9.14
N ASN A 365 -8.31 7.94 -10.08
CA ASN A 365 -9.38 8.81 -10.57
C ASN A 365 -10.50 8.02 -11.29
N LEU A 366 -10.35 6.71 -11.53
CA LEU A 366 -11.47 5.83 -11.91
C LEU A 366 -12.58 5.78 -10.86
N LEU A 367 -12.29 6.06 -9.56
CA LEU A 367 -13.35 6.18 -8.55
C LEU A 367 -14.36 7.27 -8.84
N GLU A 368 -13.93 8.36 -9.48
CA GLU A 368 -14.82 9.45 -9.92
C GLU A 368 -15.69 9.01 -11.10
N VAL A 369 -15.09 8.27 -12.03
CA VAL A 369 -15.82 7.65 -13.16
C VAL A 369 -16.89 6.70 -12.61
N ASP A 370 -16.54 5.86 -11.67
CA ASP A 370 -17.42 4.87 -11.08
C ASP A 370 -18.58 5.51 -10.31
N LEU A 371 -18.30 6.54 -9.52
CA LEU A 371 -19.35 7.30 -8.82
C LEU A 371 -20.32 7.93 -9.82
N ALA A 372 -19.80 8.53 -10.87
CA ALA A 372 -20.62 9.15 -11.92
C ALA A 372 -21.48 8.12 -12.65
N LEU A 373 -20.91 6.97 -13.02
CA LEU A 373 -21.63 5.88 -13.68
C LEU A 373 -22.74 5.30 -12.77
N ALA A 374 -22.49 5.17 -11.47
CA ALA A 374 -23.47 4.70 -10.50
C ALA A 374 -24.67 5.66 -10.39
N VAL A 375 -24.40 6.97 -10.34
CA VAL A 375 -25.47 7.98 -10.32
C VAL A 375 -26.25 8.00 -11.64
N LEU A 376 -25.57 7.93 -12.78
CA LEU A 376 -26.21 7.89 -14.10
C LEU A 376 -27.07 6.63 -14.27
N ALA A 377 -26.63 5.49 -13.76
CA ALA A 377 -27.41 4.25 -13.73
C ALA A 377 -28.72 4.44 -12.93
N ALA A 378 -28.62 5.02 -11.73
CA ALA A 378 -29.81 5.30 -10.90
C ALA A 378 -30.76 6.25 -11.58
N LEU A 379 -30.26 7.35 -12.18
CA LEU A 379 -31.07 8.34 -12.92
C LEU A 379 -31.78 7.71 -14.13
N TRP A 380 -31.07 6.88 -14.87
CA TRP A 380 -31.64 6.19 -16.04
C TRP A 380 -32.70 5.19 -15.65
N LEU A 381 -32.46 4.36 -14.63
CA LEU A 381 -33.43 3.40 -14.12
C LEU A 381 -34.69 4.09 -13.55
N ASP A 382 -34.53 5.22 -12.85
CA ASP A 382 -35.65 5.94 -12.24
C ASP A 382 -36.61 6.54 -13.28
N ARG A 383 -36.06 7.10 -14.33
CA ARG A 383 -36.75 7.80 -15.39
C ARG A 383 -37.04 6.96 -16.63
N SER A 384 -36.85 5.64 -16.54
CA SER A 384 -37.16 4.70 -17.62
C SER A 384 -38.66 4.66 -17.94
N SER A 385 -39.22 5.81 -18.33
CA SER A 385 -40.38 5.83 -19.23
C SER A 385 -39.92 5.12 -20.52
N LEU A 386 -40.81 4.38 -21.14
CA LEU A 386 -40.58 3.60 -22.37
C LEU A 386 -39.78 4.34 -23.47
N ALA A 387 -39.82 5.68 -23.47
CA ALA A 387 -39.11 6.54 -24.42
C ALA A 387 -37.60 6.65 -24.20
N MET A 388 -37.11 6.44 -22.97
CA MET A 388 -35.67 6.51 -22.70
C MET A 388 -34.93 5.16 -22.87
N VAL A 389 -35.64 4.06 -22.69
CA VAL A 389 -35.14 2.72 -22.99
C VAL A 389 -34.92 2.53 -24.49
N ASN A 390 -35.69 3.27 -25.32
CA ASN A 390 -35.55 3.30 -26.77
C ASN A 390 -34.38 4.15 -27.29
N SER A 391 -33.52 4.68 -26.43
CA SER A 391 -32.33 5.40 -26.87
C SER A 391 -31.37 4.46 -27.58
N ARG A 392 -31.19 4.63 -28.89
CA ARG A 392 -30.17 3.93 -29.70
C ARG A 392 -28.77 4.05 -29.10
N TRP A 393 -28.51 5.07 -28.30
CA TRP A 393 -27.26 5.32 -27.62
C TRP A 393 -26.98 4.29 -26.50
N ALA A 394 -27.98 3.69 -25.88
CA ALA A 394 -27.83 2.65 -24.88
C ALA A 394 -27.15 1.38 -25.43
N GLY A 395 -27.22 1.15 -26.74
CA GLY A 395 -26.58 0.03 -27.41
C GLY A 395 -25.07 0.22 -27.64
N ILE A 396 -24.53 1.43 -27.51
CA ILE A 396 -23.11 1.71 -27.81
C ILE A 396 -22.15 0.84 -27.00
N PRO A 397 -22.24 0.73 -25.65
CA PRO A 397 -21.31 -0.08 -24.90
C PRO A 397 -21.44 -1.58 -25.23
N LEU A 398 -22.63 -2.04 -25.58
CA LEU A 398 -22.84 -3.42 -26.05
C LEU A 398 -22.14 -3.65 -27.39
N ALA A 399 -22.26 -2.67 -28.31
CA ALA A 399 -21.55 -2.73 -29.60
C ALA A 399 -20.03 -2.68 -29.43
N VAL A 400 -19.52 -1.83 -28.53
CA VAL A 400 -18.07 -1.75 -28.23
C VAL A 400 -17.57 -3.05 -27.62
N ALA A 401 -18.25 -3.59 -26.61
CA ALA A 401 -17.87 -4.85 -25.98
C ALA A 401 -17.96 -6.02 -26.99
N GLY A 402 -19.00 -6.03 -27.83
CA GLY A 402 -19.15 -6.99 -28.92
C GLY A 402 -18.04 -6.88 -29.98
N ALA A 403 -17.65 -5.65 -30.36
CA ALA A 403 -16.55 -5.40 -31.28
C ALA A 403 -15.21 -5.88 -30.73
N VAL A 404 -14.92 -5.63 -29.45
CA VAL A 404 -13.72 -6.13 -28.76
C VAL A 404 -13.73 -7.66 -28.77
N ALA A 405 -14.88 -8.27 -28.47
CA ALA A 405 -15.02 -9.74 -28.48
C ALA A 405 -14.85 -10.34 -29.90
N ALA A 406 -15.42 -9.71 -30.92
CA ALA A 406 -15.24 -10.12 -32.31
C ALA A 406 -13.78 -9.98 -32.76
N ALA A 407 -13.14 -8.85 -32.44
CA ALA A 407 -11.72 -8.67 -32.72
C ALA A 407 -10.85 -9.72 -31.97
N TYR A 408 -11.23 -10.06 -30.73
CA TYR A 408 -10.57 -11.13 -29.98
C TYR A 408 -10.75 -12.50 -30.66
N ALA A 409 -11.94 -12.81 -31.15
CA ALA A 409 -12.20 -14.07 -31.88
C ALA A 409 -11.36 -14.16 -33.17
N MET A 410 -11.16 -13.04 -33.87
CA MET A 410 -10.30 -12.98 -35.05
C MET A 410 -8.80 -13.06 -34.70
N SER A 411 -8.36 -12.39 -33.67
CA SER A 411 -6.98 -12.38 -33.24
C SER A 411 -6.83 -12.11 -31.73
N ALA A 412 -7.00 -13.16 -30.92
CA ALA A 412 -6.84 -13.08 -29.47
C ALA A 412 -5.49 -12.45 -29.08
N ARG A 413 -4.40 -12.89 -29.72
CA ARG A 413 -3.05 -12.37 -29.46
C ARG A 413 -2.92 -10.90 -29.86
N GLY A 414 -3.51 -10.49 -30.98
CA GLY A 414 -3.50 -9.12 -31.49
C GLY A 414 -4.19 -8.16 -30.52
N VAL A 415 -5.41 -8.49 -30.09
CA VAL A 415 -6.21 -7.66 -29.16
C VAL A 415 -5.52 -7.54 -27.80
N VAL A 416 -5.12 -8.65 -27.21
CA VAL A 416 -4.49 -8.68 -25.88
C VAL A 416 -3.15 -7.94 -25.90
N ARG A 417 -2.36 -8.09 -26.95
CA ARG A 417 -1.12 -7.33 -27.15
C ARG A 417 -1.38 -5.83 -27.30
N TRP A 418 -2.38 -5.44 -28.06
CA TRP A 418 -2.73 -4.03 -28.26
C TRP A 418 -3.18 -3.41 -26.95
N VAL A 419 -4.08 -4.06 -26.21
CA VAL A 419 -4.60 -3.55 -24.93
C VAL A 419 -3.49 -3.50 -23.87
N SER A 420 -2.68 -4.54 -23.73
CA SER A 420 -1.62 -4.59 -22.71
C SER A 420 -0.41 -3.72 -23.08
N GLY A 421 -0.09 -3.57 -24.36
CA GLY A 421 1.16 -2.99 -24.84
C GLY A 421 2.40 -3.83 -24.56
N LEU A 422 2.23 -5.09 -24.21
CA LEU A 422 3.29 -6.04 -23.84
C LEU A 422 3.43 -7.15 -24.86
N SER A 423 4.57 -7.85 -24.85
CA SER A 423 4.76 -9.08 -25.59
C SER A 423 3.96 -10.20 -24.92
N ILE A 424 2.97 -10.76 -25.62
CA ILE A 424 2.02 -11.74 -25.08
C ILE A 424 2.25 -13.11 -25.73
N SER A 425 2.30 -14.15 -24.90
CA SER A 425 2.32 -15.53 -25.36
C SER A 425 0.94 -15.97 -25.86
N SER A 426 0.89 -16.98 -26.73
CA SER A 426 -0.37 -17.55 -27.20
C SER A 426 -1.20 -18.18 -26.06
N VAL A 427 -0.54 -18.65 -25.01
CA VAL A 427 -1.19 -19.19 -23.80
C VAL A 427 -1.91 -18.09 -23.03
N GLN A 428 -1.23 -16.97 -22.75
CA GLN A 428 -1.84 -15.80 -22.08
C GLN A 428 -3.01 -15.24 -22.90
N ALA A 429 -2.85 -15.11 -24.21
CA ALA A 429 -3.91 -14.62 -25.08
C ALA A 429 -5.17 -15.50 -25.01
N ARG A 430 -5.02 -16.82 -25.09
CA ARG A 430 -6.15 -17.76 -25.00
C ARG A 430 -6.79 -17.83 -23.62
N ALA A 431 -6.02 -17.57 -22.58
CA ALA A 431 -6.50 -17.61 -21.21
C ALA A 431 -7.49 -16.46 -20.87
N ALA A 432 -7.56 -15.41 -21.69
CA ALA A 432 -8.59 -14.36 -21.59
C ALA A 432 -9.98 -14.83 -22.13
N ALA A 433 -10.07 -15.95 -22.84
CA ALA A 433 -11.30 -16.40 -23.49
C ALA A 433 -12.52 -16.52 -22.55
N PRO A 434 -12.43 -17.10 -21.33
CA PRO A 434 -13.58 -17.18 -20.43
C PRO A 434 -14.18 -15.82 -20.10
N ALA A 435 -13.34 -14.80 -19.84
CA ALA A 435 -13.78 -13.45 -19.54
C ALA A 435 -14.47 -12.78 -20.75
N VAL A 436 -13.91 -12.97 -21.94
CA VAL A 436 -14.49 -12.44 -23.19
C VAL A 436 -15.84 -13.08 -23.46
N TRP A 437 -15.96 -14.42 -23.38
CA TRP A 437 -17.22 -15.11 -23.65
C TRP A 437 -18.28 -14.86 -22.59
N ALA A 438 -17.91 -14.71 -21.31
CA ALA A 438 -18.83 -14.25 -20.27
C ALA A 438 -19.39 -12.84 -20.61
N THR A 439 -18.50 -11.95 -21.08
CA THR A 439 -18.94 -10.61 -21.53
C THR A 439 -19.88 -10.69 -22.74
N VAL A 440 -19.60 -11.57 -23.71
CA VAL A 440 -20.50 -11.81 -24.86
C VAL A 440 -21.88 -12.26 -24.40
N ALA A 441 -21.94 -13.23 -23.47
CA ALA A 441 -23.21 -13.70 -22.91
C ALA A 441 -24.00 -12.56 -22.25
N LEU A 442 -23.33 -11.70 -21.49
CA LEU A 442 -23.94 -10.52 -20.89
C LEU A 442 -24.40 -9.50 -21.96
N VAL A 443 -23.60 -9.25 -22.99
CA VAL A 443 -23.95 -8.36 -24.10
C VAL A 443 -25.21 -8.86 -24.79
N VAL A 444 -25.30 -10.15 -25.11
CA VAL A 444 -26.50 -10.76 -25.72
C VAL A 444 -27.70 -10.61 -24.78
N ALA A 445 -27.55 -10.93 -23.50
CA ALA A 445 -28.65 -10.81 -22.54
C ALA A 445 -29.17 -9.36 -22.41
N PHE A 446 -28.26 -8.38 -22.29
CA PHE A 446 -28.65 -6.96 -22.26
C PHE A 446 -29.27 -6.48 -23.59
N ALA A 447 -28.75 -6.92 -24.71
CA ALA A 447 -29.31 -6.59 -26.04
C ALA A 447 -30.74 -7.14 -26.22
N LEU A 448 -30.98 -8.38 -25.81
CA LEU A 448 -32.31 -8.98 -25.82
C LEU A 448 -33.28 -8.19 -24.89
N LEU A 449 -32.83 -7.87 -23.67
CA LEU A 449 -33.64 -7.07 -22.76
C LEU A 449 -33.94 -5.69 -23.33
N LEU A 450 -33.01 -5.01 -23.99
CA LEU A 450 -33.25 -3.75 -24.69
C LEU A 450 -34.32 -3.89 -25.78
N GLY A 451 -34.24 -4.96 -26.58
CA GLY A 451 -35.22 -5.22 -27.63
C GLY A 451 -36.65 -5.44 -27.08
N PHE A 452 -36.78 -6.10 -25.93
CA PHE A 452 -38.06 -6.36 -25.27
C PHE A 452 -38.53 -5.17 -24.40
N ALA A 453 -37.64 -4.34 -23.90
CA ALA A 453 -37.96 -3.26 -22.98
C ALA A 453 -38.90 -2.22 -23.53
N ALA A 454 -38.89 -2.02 -24.85
CA ALA A 454 -39.82 -1.13 -25.54
C ALA A 454 -41.31 -1.53 -25.41
N ARG A 455 -41.58 -2.78 -25.01
CA ARG A 455 -42.93 -3.36 -25.04
C ARG A 455 -43.48 -3.79 -23.67
N ARG A 456 -42.62 -3.93 -22.60
CA ARG A 456 -43.08 -4.55 -21.34
C ARG A 456 -42.42 -3.99 -20.07
N ARG A 457 -43.23 -3.65 -19.05
CA ARG A 457 -42.78 -3.09 -17.75
C ARG A 457 -41.92 -4.03 -16.90
N TRP A 458 -42.00 -5.35 -17.09
CA TRP A 458 -41.18 -6.32 -16.34
C TRP A 458 -39.68 -6.26 -16.68
N CYS A 459 -39.30 -5.58 -17.74
CA CYS A 459 -37.89 -5.46 -18.13
C CYS A 459 -37.05 -4.72 -17.09
N ILE A 460 -37.62 -3.81 -16.27
CA ILE A 460 -36.86 -3.11 -15.24
C ILE A 460 -36.31 -4.06 -14.17
N PRO A 461 -37.10 -4.91 -13.51
CA PRO A 461 -36.60 -5.94 -12.63
C PRO A 461 -35.58 -6.88 -13.30
N ALA A 462 -35.77 -7.22 -14.56
CA ALA A 462 -34.85 -8.05 -15.32
C ALA A 462 -33.48 -7.36 -15.54
N PHE A 463 -33.49 -6.06 -15.88
CA PHE A 463 -32.24 -5.28 -15.93
C PHE A 463 -31.51 -5.24 -14.58
N MET A 464 -32.27 -5.07 -13.50
CA MET A 464 -31.67 -5.10 -12.15
C MET A 464 -31.09 -6.49 -11.80
N ALA A 465 -31.81 -7.56 -12.08
CA ALA A 465 -31.34 -8.91 -11.85
C ALA A 465 -30.07 -9.20 -12.66
N LEU A 466 -30.05 -8.83 -13.95
CA LEU A 466 -28.90 -9.01 -14.81
C LEU A 466 -27.71 -8.12 -14.36
N MET A 467 -27.97 -6.93 -13.84
CA MET A 467 -26.95 -6.07 -13.22
C MET A 467 -26.32 -6.75 -12.00
N VAL A 468 -27.13 -7.34 -11.11
CA VAL A 468 -26.64 -8.06 -9.94
C VAL A 468 -25.76 -9.25 -10.35
N VAL A 469 -26.20 -10.03 -11.36
CA VAL A 469 -25.41 -11.14 -11.91
C VAL A 469 -24.10 -10.62 -12.49
N ASN A 470 -24.13 -9.55 -13.28
CA ASN A 470 -22.95 -8.98 -13.91
C ASN A 470 -21.94 -8.48 -12.87
N LEU A 471 -22.39 -7.74 -11.86
CA LEU A 471 -21.54 -7.24 -10.77
C LEU A 471 -21.05 -8.38 -9.88
N GLY A 472 -21.87 -9.40 -9.62
CA GLY A 472 -21.49 -10.59 -8.86
C GLY A 472 -20.36 -11.39 -9.55
N LEU A 473 -20.45 -11.56 -10.86
CA LEU A 473 -19.40 -12.20 -11.65
C LEU A 473 -18.10 -11.38 -11.61
N TYR A 474 -18.21 -10.05 -11.70
CA TYR A 474 -17.05 -9.19 -11.59
C TYR A 474 -16.43 -9.24 -10.18
N ALA A 475 -17.21 -9.02 -9.14
CA ALA A 475 -16.72 -9.01 -7.76
C ALA A 475 -16.11 -10.36 -7.35
N SER A 476 -16.69 -11.49 -7.80
CA SER A 476 -16.13 -12.82 -7.50
C SER A 476 -14.70 -13.01 -7.99
N GLY A 477 -14.32 -12.33 -9.07
CA GLY A 477 -12.95 -12.33 -9.59
C GLY A 477 -11.99 -11.37 -8.88
N GLN A 478 -12.49 -10.51 -7.99
CA GLN A 478 -11.68 -9.56 -7.23
C GLN A 478 -11.24 -10.10 -5.87
N TYR A 479 -11.83 -11.19 -5.38
CA TYR A 479 -11.59 -11.67 -4.05
C TYR A 479 -10.53 -12.76 -3.99
N TRP A 480 -9.65 -12.66 -3.00
CA TRP A 480 -8.63 -13.64 -2.67
C TRP A 480 -9.09 -14.49 -1.48
N THR A 481 -8.98 -15.79 -1.55
CA THR A 481 -9.53 -16.67 -0.50
C THR A 481 -8.55 -16.99 0.63
N HIS A 482 -7.24 -16.89 0.38
CA HIS A 482 -6.20 -17.20 1.34
C HIS A 482 -4.99 -16.28 1.17
N PRO A 483 -4.22 -15.96 2.27
CA PRO A 483 -4.48 -16.36 3.66
C PRO A 483 -5.59 -15.52 4.31
N THR A 484 -6.36 -16.11 5.20
CA THR A 484 -7.35 -15.38 6.02
C THR A 484 -6.67 -14.63 7.17
N PRO A 485 -7.31 -13.61 7.78
CA PRO A 485 -6.76 -12.91 8.95
C PRO A 485 -6.32 -13.85 10.07
N THR A 486 -7.15 -14.87 10.38
CA THR A 486 -6.83 -15.89 11.39
C THR A 486 -5.61 -16.72 11.01
N THR A 487 -5.46 -17.09 9.73
CA THR A 487 -4.31 -17.86 9.26
C THR A 487 -3.03 -17.04 9.36
N VAL A 488 -3.08 -15.75 9.00
CA VAL A 488 -1.94 -14.83 9.11
C VAL A 488 -1.49 -14.67 10.56
N LEU A 489 -2.44 -14.45 11.48
CA LEU A 489 -2.12 -14.33 12.90
C LEU A 489 -1.53 -15.61 13.49
N ARG A 490 -2.03 -16.79 13.09
CA ARG A 490 -1.47 -18.08 13.51
C ARG A 490 -0.04 -18.25 13.01
N GLY A 491 0.23 -17.96 11.73
CA GLY A 491 1.57 -18.03 11.15
C GLY A 491 2.58 -17.08 11.81
N ALA A 492 2.12 -15.90 12.23
CA ALA A 492 2.96 -14.93 12.91
C ALA A 492 3.44 -15.39 14.31
N HIS A 493 2.77 -16.34 14.93
CA HIS A 493 3.11 -16.86 16.27
C HIS A 493 3.86 -18.20 16.24
N GLU A 494 4.36 -18.61 15.09
CA GLU A 494 5.16 -19.83 14.97
C GLU A 494 6.38 -19.82 15.92
N PRO A 495 6.59 -20.88 16.73
CA PRO A 495 7.62 -20.89 17.78
C PRO A 495 9.03 -20.66 17.27
N TRP A 496 9.39 -21.21 16.10
CA TRP A 496 10.73 -21.06 15.53
C TRP A 496 11.07 -19.61 15.22
N LEU A 497 10.06 -18.82 14.81
CA LEU A 497 10.19 -17.42 14.48
C LEU A 497 10.46 -16.57 15.72
N THR A 498 9.58 -16.73 16.70
CA THR A 498 9.65 -15.98 17.95
C THR A 498 10.92 -16.30 18.73
N HIS A 499 11.32 -17.56 18.83
CA HIS A 499 12.55 -17.98 19.54
C HIS A 499 13.83 -17.51 18.84
N SER A 500 13.85 -17.51 17.52
CA SER A 500 15.09 -17.17 16.79
C SER A 500 15.35 -15.66 16.73
N PHE A 501 14.32 -14.83 16.52
CA PHE A 501 14.52 -13.45 16.13
C PHE A 501 13.86 -12.40 17.05
N ARG A 502 12.80 -12.73 17.77
CA ARG A 502 12.09 -11.77 18.60
C ARG A 502 12.99 -11.10 19.64
N GLY A 503 13.01 -9.77 19.63
CA GLY A 503 13.70 -8.95 20.64
C GLY A 503 15.24 -8.94 20.60
N LYS A 504 15.89 -9.80 19.81
CA LYS A 504 17.35 -9.96 19.84
C LYS A 504 18.11 -8.93 19.01
N SER A 505 17.71 -8.74 17.79
CA SER A 505 18.28 -7.80 16.82
C SER A 505 17.35 -7.67 15.62
N ARG A 506 17.68 -6.79 14.68
CA ARG A 506 16.90 -6.64 13.46
C ARG A 506 17.26 -7.69 12.42
N ILE A 507 16.28 -7.96 11.57
CA ILE A 507 16.46 -8.81 10.39
C ILE A 507 16.49 -7.96 9.11
N ALA A 508 17.15 -8.49 8.09
CA ALA A 508 16.98 -8.10 6.69
C ALA A 508 16.67 -9.33 5.86
N ILE A 509 15.78 -9.18 4.88
CA ILE A 509 15.48 -10.20 3.90
C ILE A 509 15.80 -9.63 2.53
N TYR A 510 16.64 -10.34 1.80
CA TYR A 510 17.01 -9.95 0.46
C TYR A 510 16.40 -10.90 -0.55
N ASP A 511 15.32 -10.46 -1.20
CA ASP A 511 14.70 -11.15 -2.33
C ASP A 511 14.11 -10.12 -3.31
N PRO A 512 14.92 -9.55 -4.19
CA PRO A 512 14.48 -8.53 -5.14
C PRO A 512 13.47 -9.04 -6.17
N SER A 513 13.32 -10.38 -6.30
CA SER A 513 12.34 -10.99 -7.24
C SER A 513 10.99 -11.28 -6.62
N LEU A 514 10.83 -11.15 -5.31
CA LEU A 514 9.61 -11.50 -4.56
C LEU A 514 9.12 -12.93 -4.84
N SER A 515 10.05 -13.85 -5.14
CA SER A 515 9.72 -15.20 -5.64
C SER A 515 9.46 -16.23 -4.53
N GLU A 516 9.93 -15.97 -3.30
CA GLU A 516 9.89 -16.92 -2.19
C GLU A 516 8.69 -16.68 -1.27
N LYS A 517 7.47 -16.88 -1.76
CA LYS A 517 6.23 -16.60 -1.04
C LYS A 517 6.13 -17.33 0.31
N THR A 518 6.55 -18.58 0.41
CA THR A 518 6.31 -19.44 1.59
C THR A 518 7.09 -19.04 2.84
N ILE A 519 8.28 -18.48 2.70
CA ILE A 519 9.06 -17.96 3.85
C ILE A 519 8.65 -16.53 4.15
N LEU A 520 8.31 -15.80 3.11
CA LEU A 520 7.79 -14.45 3.18
C LEU A 520 6.46 -14.37 3.92
N ASP A 521 5.63 -15.41 3.87
CA ASP A 521 4.33 -15.45 4.53
C ASP A 521 4.43 -15.48 6.07
N ALA A 522 5.52 -15.97 6.63
CA ALA A 522 5.70 -16.07 8.08
C ALA A 522 6.55 -14.95 8.71
N VAL A 523 7.62 -14.49 8.04
CA VAL A 523 8.57 -13.47 8.57
C VAL A 523 8.94 -12.44 7.54
N GLY A 524 8.78 -12.77 6.29
CA GLY A 524 9.62 -12.26 5.25
C GLY A 524 9.02 -11.13 4.44
N GLN A 525 7.72 -10.90 4.50
CA GLN A 525 7.17 -9.69 3.91
C GLN A 525 7.23 -8.56 4.95
N PRO A 526 7.71 -7.39 4.56
CA PRO A 526 7.68 -6.23 5.42
C PRO A 526 6.30 -6.01 6.00
N ASP A 527 6.26 -5.53 7.23
CA ASP A 527 5.13 -5.31 8.11
C ASP A 527 4.48 -6.60 8.67
N LEU A 528 4.59 -7.78 8.05
CA LEU A 528 4.18 -9.04 8.69
C LEU A 528 5.04 -9.38 9.92
N ASN A 529 6.31 -8.97 9.92
CA ASN A 529 7.20 -9.06 11.07
C ASN A 529 6.64 -8.31 12.31
N VAL A 530 5.80 -7.31 12.11
CA VAL A 530 5.10 -6.58 13.20
C VAL A 530 4.24 -7.53 14.03
N LEU A 531 3.48 -8.41 13.37
CA LEU A 531 2.62 -9.39 14.03
C LEU A 531 3.41 -10.40 14.88
N SER A 532 4.63 -10.68 14.48
CA SER A 532 5.54 -11.60 15.18
C SER A 532 6.38 -10.91 16.26
N GLY A 533 6.34 -9.59 16.35
CA GLY A 533 7.21 -8.81 17.23
C GLY A 533 8.69 -8.87 16.83
N VAL A 534 8.97 -9.07 15.55
CA VAL A 534 10.32 -9.13 15.00
C VAL A 534 10.69 -7.77 14.39
N TYR A 535 11.84 -7.25 14.77
CA TYR A 535 12.34 -5.96 14.27
C TYR A 535 13.00 -6.11 12.91
N SER A 536 12.75 -5.20 11.98
CA SER A 536 13.30 -5.20 10.62
C SER A 536 13.99 -3.88 10.27
N VAL A 537 14.96 -3.95 9.39
CA VAL A 537 15.54 -2.76 8.72
C VAL A 537 14.77 -2.37 7.47
N GLN A 538 13.77 -3.15 7.09
CA GLN A 538 12.89 -2.96 5.95
C GLN A 538 11.46 -2.72 6.44
N GLY A 539 10.59 -2.31 5.55
CA GLY A 539 9.18 -2.08 5.80
C GLY A 539 8.45 -1.80 4.48
N TYR A 540 7.13 -1.65 4.54
CA TYR A 540 6.31 -1.28 3.42
C TYR A 540 5.40 -0.10 3.77
N GLY A 541 5.53 1.00 3.03
CA GLY A 541 4.74 2.20 3.28
C GLY A 541 4.95 3.29 2.23
N SER A 542 4.00 4.20 2.18
CA SER A 542 4.00 5.28 1.20
C SER A 542 5.07 6.34 1.48
N ILE A 543 5.54 6.45 2.72
CA ILE A 543 6.44 7.51 3.16
C ILE A 543 7.60 6.89 3.96
N VAL A 544 8.83 7.10 3.49
CA VAL A 544 10.06 6.62 4.13
C VAL A 544 11.04 7.79 4.27
N SER A 545 11.79 7.84 5.36
CA SER A 545 12.83 8.86 5.55
C SER A 545 13.81 8.86 4.37
N LYS A 546 13.99 10.01 3.71
CA LYS A 546 14.87 10.18 2.56
C LYS A 546 16.32 9.73 2.84
N ARG A 547 16.80 10.02 4.06
CA ARG A 547 18.16 9.65 4.48
C ARG A 547 18.30 8.15 4.70
N TYR A 548 17.32 7.55 5.37
CA TYR A 548 17.28 6.11 5.60
C TYR A 548 17.23 5.36 4.28
N PHE A 549 16.34 5.77 3.38
CA PHE A 549 16.26 5.26 2.01
C PHE A 549 17.58 5.41 1.25
N GLY A 550 18.20 6.59 1.31
CA GLY A 550 19.49 6.85 0.63
C GLY A 550 20.61 5.92 1.08
N ALA A 551 20.67 5.65 2.38
CA ALA A 551 21.71 4.81 2.97
C ALA A 551 21.46 3.30 2.75
N THR A 552 20.23 2.84 2.96
CA THR A 552 19.89 1.41 2.97
C THR A 552 19.31 0.92 1.65
N GLY A 553 18.66 1.80 0.87
CA GLY A 553 17.84 1.45 -0.28
C GLY A 553 16.50 0.79 0.06
N ALA A 554 16.17 0.68 1.35
CA ALA A 554 14.90 0.13 1.81
C ALA A 554 13.77 1.15 1.58
N HIS A 555 13.04 1.01 0.47
CA HIS A 555 11.97 1.93 0.06
C HIS A 555 10.61 1.25 -0.08
N ALA A 556 10.60 -0.02 -0.43
CA ALA A 556 9.39 -0.81 -0.56
C ALA A 556 9.72 -2.28 -0.40
N GLN A 557 8.86 -3.00 0.29
CA GLN A 557 8.95 -4.44 0.46
C GLN A 557 10.39 -4.91 0.79
N LEU A 558 10.92 -5.86 0.03
CA LEU A 558 12.21 -6.50 0.26
C LEU A 558 13.41 -5.75 -0.36
N ALA A 559 13.20 -4.52 -0.83
CA ALA A 559 14.27 -3.73 -1.39
C ALA A 559 15.30 -3.35 -0.31
N TYR A 560 16.57 -3.66 -0.59
CA TYR A 560 17.71 -3.28 0.23
C TYR A 560 18.94 -3.22 -0.67
N LYS A 561 19.78 -2.20 -0.52
CA LYS A 561 21.01 -2.10 -1.34
C LYS A 561 22.03 -3.12 -0.86
N PRO A 562 22.54 -4.03 -1.71
CA PRO A 562 23.55 -5.01 -1.29
C PRO A 562 24.76 -4.37 -0.62
N ARG A 563 25.25 -3.24 -1.13
CA ARG A 563 26.38 -2.49 -0.55
C ARG A 563 26.13 -2.00 0.88
N ALA A 564 24.87 -1.83 1.29
CA ALA A 564 24.53 -1.43 2.66
C ALA A 564 24.66 -2.59 3.66
N LEU A 565 24.91 -3.82 3.20
CA LEU A 565 25.28 -4.97 4.05
C LEU A 565 26.77 -4.97 4.43
N HIS A 566 27.55 -4.05 3.88
CA HIS A 566 28.98 -3.90 4.19
C HIS A 566 29.23 -2.60 4.97
N GLY A 567 30.28 -2.59 5.79
CA GLY A 567 30.67 -1.43 6.58
C GLY A 567 29.88 -1.24 7.88
N GLN A 568 29.71 0.02 8.30
CA GLN A 568 29.13 0.34 9.61
C GLN A 568 27.59 0.40 9.64
N ILE A 569 26.93 0.48 8.50
CA ILE A 569 25.48 0.61 8.44
C ILE A 569 24.77 -0.59 9.11
N PRO A 570 25.06 -1.85 8.76
CA PRO A 570 24.40 -2.98 9.41
C PRO A 570 24.71 -3.07 10.90
N ASN A 571 25.91 -2.67 11.33
CA ASN A 571 26.34 -2.70 12.73
C ASN A 571 25.58 -1.66 13.56
N SER A 572 25.49 -0.42 13.06
CA SER A 572 24.78 0.69 13.71
C SER A 572 23.27 0.50 13.73
N LEU A 573 22.70 -0.18 12.72
CA LEU A 573 21.28 -0.52 12.68
C LEU A 573 20.92 -1.75 13.51
N ASN A 574 21.89 -2.35 14.26
CA ASN A 574 21.70 -3.61 14.95
C ASN A 574 21.12 -4.71 14.04
N LEU A 575 21.53 -4.71 12.75
CA LEU A 575 21.14 -5.73 11.80
C LEU A 575 21.90 -7.01 12.10
N GLY A 576 21.27 -7.89 12.88
CA GLY A 576 21.89 -9.13 13.34
C GLY A 576 21.71 -10.32 12.41
N TRP A 577 20.67 -10.28 11.56
CA TRP A 577 20.31 -11.43 10.74
C TRP A 577 20.01 -11.03 9.30
N LEU A 578 20.57 -11.76 8.37
CA LEU A 578 20.30 -11.65 6.94
C LEU A 578 19.74 -12.98 6.44
N MET A 579 18.63 -12.91 5.74
CA MET A 579 18.04 -13.99 4.98
C MET A 579 18.15 -13.66 3.50
N ALA A 580 18.70 -14.57 2.69
CA ALA A 580 18.87 -14.36 1.26
C ALA A 580 18.76 -15.69 0.52
N ARG A 581 18.58 -15.63 -0.80
CA ARG A 581 18.57 -16.86 -1.60
C ARG A 581 19.99 -17.33 -1.89
N PRO A 582 20.20 -18.65 -2.04
CA PRO A 582 21.48 -19.18 -2.49
C PRO A 582 21.98 -18.56 -3.80
N ASP A 583 21.07 -18.25 -4.73
CA ASP A 583 21.40 -17.68 -6.04
C ASP A 583 21.92 -16.25 -5.96
N ASP A 584 21.69 -15.54 -4.84
CA ASP A 584 22.26 -14.23 -4.59
C ASP A 584 23.78 -14.29 -4.27
N PHE A 585 24.32 -15.49 -4.07
CA PHE A 585 25.73 -15.78 -3.85
C PHE A 585 26.36 -16.55 -5.01
N SER A 586 25.75 -17.65 -5.43
CA SER A 586 26.21 -18.48 -6.53
C SER A 586 25.07 -18.99 -7.40
N ARG A 587 25.21 -18.87 -8.72
CA ARG A 587 24.21 -19.30 -9.70
C ARG A 587 24.63 -20.59 -10.37
N GLN A 588 23.69 -21.50 -10.53
CA GLN A 588 23.92 -22.70 -11.31
C GLN A 588 24.01 -22.37 -12.80
N ILE A 589 25.07 -22.80 -13.44
CA ILE A 589 25.29 -22.66 -14.89
C ILE A 589 24.66 -23.88 -15.58
N LYS A 590 23.71 -23.62 -16.46
CA LYS A 590 23.08 -24.70 -17.24
C LYS A 590 24.06 -25.28 -18.27
N PRO A 591 23.93 -26.58 -18.66
CA PRO A 591 24.73 -27.15 -19.72
C PRO A 591 24.68 -26.29 -21.00
N GLY A 592 25.80 -26.05 -21.63
CA GLY A 592 25.91 -25.19 -22.82
C GLY A 592 25.99 -23.67 -22.56
N GLN A 593 25.76 -23.21 -21.33
CA GLN A 593 25.92 -21.79 -20.99
C GLN A 593 27.36 -21.44 -20.59
N ARG A 594 27.84 -20.28 -21.07
CA ARG A 594 29.12 -19.71 -20.61
C ARG A 594 28.94 -19.04 -19.26
N ALA A 595 29.91 -19.16 -18.38
CA ALA A 595 29.90 -18.46 -17.09
C ALA A 595 30.00 -16.93 -17.31
N PRO A 596 29.17 -16.13 -16.63
CA PRO A 596 29.23 -14.67 -16.75
C PRO A 596 30.60 -14.12 -16.31
N ARG A 597 31.09 -13.09 -17.00
CA ARG A 597 32.38 -12.44 -16.71
C ARG A 597 32.21 -11.17 -15.85
N HIS A 598 31.37 -11.22 -14.80
CA HIS A 598 31.00 -9.99 -14.08
C HIS A 598 31.52 -9.87 -12.64
N LEU A 599 32.44 -10.75 -12.23
CA LEU A 599 33.09 -10.61 -10.94
C LEU A 599 34.35 -9.74 -11.10
N THR A 600 34.35 -8.51 -10.54
CA THR A 600 35.57 -7.72 -10.44
C THR A 600 35.84 -7.48 -8.96
N LEU A 601 36.80 -8.18 -8.40
CA LEU A 601 37.16 -8.11 -7.00
C LEU A 601 38.67 -7.93 -6.88
N THR A 602 39.08 -6.71 -6.54
CA THR A 602 40.50 -6.38 -6.33
C THR A 602 40.95 -6.72 -4.91
N LEU A 603 42.03 -7.50 -4.78
CA LEU A 603 42.69 -7.79 -3.50
C LEU A 603 44.03 -7.07 -3.49
N ARG A 604 44.23 -6.17 -2.53
CA ARG A 604 45.50 -5.50 -2.28
C ARG A 604 46.55 -6.51 -1.76
N SER A 605 47.77 -6.06 -1.68
CA SER A 605 48.90 -6.82 -1.08
C SER A 605 48.48 -7.46 0.24
N HIS A 606 48.76 -8.75 0.43
CA HIS A 606 48.46 -9.58 1.61
C HIS A 606 46.97 -9.56 2.06
N GLN A 607 46.05 -9.12 1.25
CA GLN A 607 44.65 -9.08 1.58
C GLN A 607 43.96 -10.42 1.28
N SER A 608 43.00 -10.78 2.13
CA SER A 608 42.11 -11.92 1.92
C SER A 608 40.68 -11.47 1.64
N THR A 609 40.00 -12.20 0.78
CA THR A 609 38.57 -12.10 0.65
C THR A 609 37.92 -13.45 0.82
N TRP A 610 36.67 -13.43 1.20
CA TRP A 610 35.86 -14.60 1.41
C TRP A 610 34.64 -14.59 0.51
N MET A 611 34.42 -15.67 -0.24
CA MET A 611 33.32 -15.84 -1.17
C MET A 611 32.39 -16.95 -0.66
N TYR A 612 31.14 -16.60 -0.26
CA TYR A 612 30.12 -17.58 0.10
C TYR A 612 29.53 -18.22 -1.14
N LEU A 613 29.25 -19.53 -1.05
CA LEU A 613 28.55 -20.29 -2.09
C LEU A 613 27.02 -20.17 -1.95
N GLY A 614 26.52 -19.73 -0.79
CA GLY A 614 25.09 -19.69 -0.47
C GLY A 614 24.46 -21.06 -0.27
N ARG A 615 25.25 -22.14 -0.45
CA ARG A 615 24.82 -23.55 -0.33
C ARG A 615 25.98 -24.40 0.10
N LEU A 616 25.67 -25.56 0.70
CA LEU A 616 26.68 -26.56 1.06
C LEU A 616 26.98 -27.41 -0.17
N LEU A 617 28.20 -27.35 -0.69
CA LEU A 617 28.61 -28.07 -1.89
C LEU A 617 29.79 -29.01 -1.60
N THR A 618 29.78 -30.16 -2.27
CA THR A 618 30.98 -31.03 -2.36
C THR A 618 31.75 -30.60 -3.61
N ILE A 619 32.80 -29.83 -3.42
CA ILE A 619 33.58 -29.23 -4.51
C ILE A 619 34.62 -30.24 -5.00
N GLN A 620 34.65 -30.46 -6.30
CA GLN A 620 35.68 -31.24 -7.00
C GLN A 620 36.74 -30.34 -7.61
N GLN A 621 36.31 -29.22 -8.21
CA GLN A 621 37.22 -28.33 -8.90
C GLN A 621 36.77 -26.87 -8.71
N LEU A 622 37.75 -25.99 -8.50
CA LEU A 622 37.59 -24.55 -8.47
C LEU A 622 38.35 -23.94 -9.66
N ARG A 623 37.64 -23.19 -10.49
CA ARG A 623 38.24 -22.42 -11.57
C ARG A 623 38.13 -20.93 -11.24
N VAL A 624 39.25 -20.25 -11.16
CA VAL A 624 39.32 -18.83 -10.89
C VAL A 624 40.07 -18.14 -12.02
N VAL A 625 39.53 -17.01 -12.48
CA VAL A 625 40.18 -16.14 -13.45
C VAL A 625 40.78 -14.98 -12.66
N ILE A 626 42.11 -14.96 -12.53
CA ILE A 626 42.86 -13.96 -11.76
C ILE A 626 43.75 -13.22 -12.74
N SER A 627 43.78 -11.90 -12.64
CA SER A 627 44.72 -11.04 -13.36
C SER A 627 45.66 -10.43 -12.33
N ALA A 628 46.93 -10.55 -12.57
CA ALA A 628 47.99 -9.97 -11.72
C ALA A 628 49.00 -9.22 -12.60
N PRO A 629 49.49 -8.03 -12.18
CA PRO A 629 50.46 -7.25 -12.95
C PRO A 629 51.86 -7.86 -12.88
N ILE A 630 52.16 -8.64 -11.87
CA ILE A 630 53.39 -9.40 -11.65
C ILE A 630 53.04 -10.84 -11.23
N SER A 631 54.01 -11.72 -11.19
CA SER A 631 53.83 -13.08 -10.67
C SER A 631 53.39 -13.03 -9.21
N ALA A 632 52.19 -13.54 -8.94
CA ALA A 632 51.54 -13.43 -7.66
C ALA A 632 51.23 -14.81 -7.04
N GLY A 633 51.66 -15.02 -5.80
CA GLY A 633 51.21 -16.16 -5.01
C GLY A 633 49.79 -15.95 -4.50
N VAL A 634 48.90 -16.88 -4.75
CA VAL A 634 47.51 -16.82 -4.30
C VAL A 634 47.15 -18.09 -3.52
N ARG A 635 46.70 -17.93 -2.28
CA ARG A 635 46.22 -19.05 -1.47
C ARG A 635 44.71 -19.18 -1.60
N LEU A 636 44.27 -20.35 -2.04
CA LEU A 636 42.85 -20.74 -2.10
C LEU A 636 42.56 -21.69 -0.94
N THR A 637 41.58 -21.36 -0.12
CA THR A 637 41.16 -22.14 1.05
C THR A 637 39.67 -22.42 1.02
N THR A 638 39.28 -23.68 1.13
CA THR A 638 37.86 -24.06 1.27
C THR A 638 37.46 -24.09 2.74
N MET A 639 36.24 -23.77 3.06
CA MET A 639 35.81 -23.61 4.44
C MET A 639 34.42 -24.19 4.71
N LYS A 640 34.26 -24.79 5.93
CA LYS A 640 32.98 -25.28 6.46
C LYS A 640 32.13 -24.15 7.04
N ALA A 641 30.85 -24.43 7.29
CA ALA A 641 29.85 -23.50 7.81
C ALA A 641 30.29 -22.74 9.08
N GLN A 642 31.09 -23.39 9.94
CA GLN A 642 31.59 -22.79 11.19
C GLN A 642 32.87 -21.96 11.02
N GLY A 643 33.30 -21.69 9.78
CA GLY A 643 34.53 -20.95 9.50
C GLY A 643 35.84 -21.82 9.67
N ARG A 644 35.68 -23.14 9.89
CA ARG A 644 36.84 -24.04 9.94
C ARG A 644 37.42 -24.23 8.54
N ARG A 645 38.71 -23.98 8.40
CA ARG A 645 39.50 -24.27 7.19
C ARG A 645 39.47 -25.77 6.91
N MET A 646 39.22 -26.16 5.66
CA MET A 646 39.24 -27.56 5.26
C MET A 646 40.57 -27.94 4.61
N SER A 647 40.95 -27.23 3.58
CA SER A 647 42.23 -27.35 2.92
C SER A 647 42.64 -26.02 2.31
N SER A 648 43.90 -25.90 2.04
CA SER A 648 44.50 -24.69 1.50
C SER A 648 45.50 -25.07 0.43
N GLN A 649 45.44 -24.46 -0.72
CA GLN A 649 46.39 -24.65 -1.81
C GLN A 649 46.96 -23.31 -2.25
N ILE A 650 48.25 -23.23 -2.46
CA ILE A 650 48.93 -22.06 -2.98
C ILE A 650 49.17 -22.28 -4.45
N ILE A 651 48.82 -21.31 -5.25
CA ILE A 651 49.01 -21.25 -6.70
C ILE A 651 49.83 -20.01 -7.06
N THR A 652 50.64 -20.10 -8.08
CA THR A 652 51.34 -18.94 -8.65
C THR A 652 50.58 -18.50 -9.90
N VAL A 653 50.22 -17.23 -9.98
CA VAL A 653 49.56 -16.60 -11.12
C VAL A 653 50.58 -15.74 -11.84
N HIS A 654 50.84 -16.01 -13.10
CA HIS A 654 51.77 -15.22 -13.93
C HIS A 654 51.00 -14.12 -14.69
N PRO A 655 51.63 -12.99 -15.04
CA PRO A 655 50.97 -11.85 -15.68
C PRO A 655 50.27 -12.17 -16.99
N GLN A 656 50.69 -13.19 -17.70
CA GLN A 656 50.10 -13.64 -18.98
C GLN A 656 49.04 -14.77 -18.82
N GLN A 657 48.82 -15.25 -17.59
CA GLN A 657 47.92 -16.36 -17.28
C GLN A 657 46.58 -15.81 -16.81
N GLU A 658 45.57 -15.87 -17.65
CA GLU A 658 44.20 -15.43 -17.29
C GLU A 658 43.37 -16.50 -16.54
N HIS A 659 43.78 -17.76 -16.53
CA HIS A 659 42.96 -18.85 -16.02
C HIS A 659 43.77 -19.77 -15.08
N VAL A 660 43.24 -19.93 -13.87
CA VAL A 660 43.78 -20.92 -12.92
C VAL A 660 42.70 -21.93 -12.59
N VAL A 661 42.97 -23.20 -12.85
CA VAL A 661 42.09 -24.31 -12.50
C VAL A 661 42.74 -25.09 -11.38
N VAL A 662 42.02 -25.21 -10.25
CA VAL A 662 42.50 -25.93 -9.07
C VAL A 662 41.61 -27.14 -8.82
N SER A 663 42.18 -28.34 -8.95
CA SER A 663 41.52 -29.58 -8.54
C SER A 663 41.69 -29.74 -7.04
N LEU A 664 40.59 -29.99 -6.34
CA LEU A 664 40.59 -30.11 -4.89
C LEU A 664 40.54 -31.61 -4.50
N PRO A 665 41.31 -32.08 -3.54
CA PRO A 665 41.25 -33.46 -3.09
C PRO A 665 39.92 -33.87 -2.50
N ASP A 666 39.63 -35.16 -2.41
CA ASP A 666 38.30 -35.75 -2.13
C ASP A 666 37.61 -35.41 -0.81
N HIS A 667 38.25 -34.60 0.05
CA HIS A 667 37.74 -34.30 1.40
C HIS A 667 36.89 -33.01 1.54
N HIS A 668 36.47 -32.37 0.41
CA HIS A 668 35.78 -31.08 0.42
C HIS A 668 34.26 -31.21 0.52
N ARG A 669 33.74 -32.12 1.35
CA ARG A 669 32.30 -32.27 1.60
C ARG A 669 31.77 -31.10 2.42
N ASN A 670 30.63 -30.55 2.04
CA ASN A 670 29.91 -29.50 2.74
C ASN A 670 30.70 -28.18 2.86
N ALA A 671 31.40 -27.76 1.81
CA ALA A 671 32.01 -26.45 1.73
C ALA A 671 30.90 -25.38 1.57
N ILE A 672 30.99 -24.30 2.33
CA ILE A 672 30.05 -23.16 2.28
C ILE A 672 30.66 -21.95 1.59
N GLY A 673 31.98 -21.93 1.44
CA GLY A 673 32.71 -20.79 0.87
C GLY A 673 34.15 -21.07 0.56
N ILE A 674 34.74 -20.13 -0.13
CA ILE A 674 36.14 -20.14 -0.56
C ILE A 674 36.77 -18.84 -0.09
N GLN A 675 37.94 -18.93 0.55
CA GLN A 675 38.80 -17.79 0.86
C GLN A 675 39.90 -17.70 -0.19
N VAL A 676 40.08 -16.52 -0.75
CA VAL A 676 41.18 -16.17 -1.63
C VAL A 676 42.08 -15.19 -0.89
N THR A 677 43.35 -15.52 -0.76
CA THR A 677 44.34 -14.66 -0.12
C THR A 677 45.44 -14.33 -1.12
N ASN A 678 45.66 -13.05 -1.33
CA ASN A 678 46.81 -12.56 -2.09
C ASN A 678 48.05 -12.62 -1.20
N LEU A 679 49.06 -13.34 -1.63
CA LEU A 679 50.33 -13.47 -0.90
C LEU A 679 51.45 -12.60 -1.49
N SER A 680 51.13 -11.80 -2.52
CA SER A 680 52.10 -10.96 -3.23
C SER A 680 51.98 -9.48 -2.78
N ASP A 681 53.05 -8.73 -3.12
CA ASP A 681 53.10 -7.30 -2.81
C ASP A 681 52.25 -6.43 -3.80
N ALA A 682 51.85 -7.00 -4.91
CA ALA A 682 51.00 -6.33 -5.87
C ALA A 682 49.50 -6.68 -5.68
N ALA A 683 48.62 -5.78 -6.12
CA ALA A 683 47.20 -6.07 -6.15
C ALA A 683 46.86 -7.10 -7.23
N ILE A 684 45.87 -7.95 -6.98
CA ILE A 684 45.34 -8.91 -7.94
C ILE A 684 43.83 -8.67 -8.17
N ASP A 685 43.37 -8.91 -9.39
CA ASP A 685 41.95 -8.83 -9.75
C ASP A 685 41.38 -10.21 -10.02
N ILE A 686 40.33 -10.57 -9.30
CA ILE A 686 39.55 -11.78 -9.53
C ILE A 686 38.38 -11.39 -10.47
N ARG A 687 38.44 -11.88 -11.71
CA ARG A 687 37.43 -11.53 -12.76
C ARG A 687 36.32 -12.58 -12.85
N GLN A 688 36.58 -13.81 -12.45
CA GLN A 688 35.61 -14.89 -12.48
C GLN A 688 35.99 -15.98 -11.44
N ALA A 689 34.96 -16.55 -10.81
CA ALA A 689 35.12 -17.73 -9.98
C ALA A 689 33.98 -18.71 -10.25
N THR A 690 34.31 -19.96 -10.55
CA THR A 690 33.34 -21.04 -10.80
C THR A 690 33.71 -22.29 -10.05
N VAL A 691 32.73 -23.02 -9.61
CA VAL A 691 32.89 -24.28 -8.85
C VAL A 691 32.24 -25.40 -9.65
N LEU A 692 32.98 -26.52 -9.78
CA LEU A 692 32.47 -27.80 -10.27
C LEU A 692 32.27 -28.72 -9.06
N THR A 693 31.05 -29.24 -8.91
CA THR A 693 30.74 -30.23 -7.87
C THR A 693 31.03 -31.65 -8.33
N ARG A 694 31.19 -32.59 -7.38
CA ARG A 694 31.34 -34.03 -7.68
C ARG A 694 30.17 -34.60 -8.50
N GLN A 695 29.00 -33.96 -8.41
CA GLN A 695 27.81 -34.35 -9.22
C GLN A 695 27.80 -33.73 -10.64
N GLY A 696 28.90 -33.10 -11.06
CA GLY A 696 29.02 -32.48 -12.37
C GLY A 696 28.29 -31.12 -12.50
N GLN A 697 27.71 -30.58 -11.42
CA GLN A 697 27.03 -29.29 -11.44
C GLN A 697 28.05 -28.16 -11.40
N ARG A 698 27.84 -27.13 -12.21
CA ARG A 698 28.67 -25.92 -12.25
C ARG A 698 27.94 -24.74 -11.61
N TYR A 699 28.68 -23.98 -10.79
CA TYR A 699 28.16 -22.75 -10.18
C TYR A 699 29.11 -21.59 -10.43
N SER A 700 28.56 -20.42 -10.79
CA SER A 700 29.30 -19.14 -10.85
C SER A 700 29.10 -18.38 -9.56
N LEU A 701 30.18 -17.81 -9.00
CA LEU A 701 30.18 -17.01 -7.78
C LEU A 701 29.99 -15.51 -8.14
N ASP A 702 28.94 -15.19 -8.91
CA ASP A 702 28.63 -13.84 -9.40
C ASP A 702 27.34 -13.28 -8.80
N GLY A 703 26.88 -13.84 -7.70
CA GLY A 703 25.67 -13.38 -7.01
C GLY A 703 25.83 -11.96 -6.45
N GLN A 704 24.75 -11.21 -6.44
CA GLN A 704 24.73 -9.78 -6.07
C GLN A 704 25.19 -9.51 -4.63
N LEU A 705 25.00 -10.47 -3.71
CA LEU A 705 25.41 -10.33 -2.30
C LEU A 705 26.83 -10.78 -2.03
N MET A 706 27.43 -11.56 -2.93
CA MET A 706 28.75 -12.16 -2.72
C MET A 706 29.84 -11.12 -2.38
N PRO A 707 29.90 -9.92 -2.99
CA PRO A 707 30.91 -8.93 -2.65
C PRO A 707 30.73 -8.28 -1.27
N TYR A 708 29.55 -8.34 -0.69
CA TYR A 708 29.18 -7.58 0.51
C TYR A 708 29.00 -8.41 1.76
N VAL A 709 28.57 -9.66 1.62
CA VAL A 709 28.36 -10.60 2.73
C VAL A 709 29.61 -11.47 2.88
N ARG A 710 30.51 -11.08 3.80
CA ARG A 710 31.83 -11.69 3.96
C ARG A 710 32.10 -12.13 5.40
N TYR A 711 32.84 -13.23 5.57
CA TYR A 711 33.43 -13.65 6.83
C TYR A 711 34.61 -12.71 7.19
N PRO A 712 34.87 -12.38 8.48
CA PRO A 712 34.15 -12.81 9.68
C PRO A 712 32.92 -11.96 10.04
N HIS A 713 32.66 -10.86 9.33
CA HIS A 713 31.55 -9.96 9.62
C HIS A 713 30.19 -10.69 9.56
N TRP A 714 29.92 -11.41 8.48
CA TRP A 714 28.76 -12.25 8.31
C TRP A 714 29.15 -13.72 8.46
N ARG A 715 28.45 -14.43 9.36
CA ARG A 715 28.67 -15.87 9.57
C ARG A 715 27.44 -16.64 9.09
N TYR A 716 27.66 -17.59 8.21
CA TYR A 716 26.62 -18.54 7.80
C TYR A 716 26.17 -19.37 9.01
N ILE A 717 24.86 -19.52 9.20
CA ILE A 717 24.27 -20.29 10.28
C ILE A 717 23.64 -21.59 9.74
N LYS A 718 22.66 -21.46 8.83
CA LYS A 718 21.96 -22.63 8.28
C LYS A 718 21.20 -22.26 7.01
N ASN A 719 20.78 -23.29 6.28
CA ASN A 719 19.71 -23.16 5.30
C ASN A 719 18.35 -23.36 5.98
N MET A 720 17.36 -22.62 5.55
CA MET A 720 15.98 -22.73 5.99
C MET A 720 15.07 -22.67 4.76
N GLY A 721 14.49 -23.81 4.36
CA GLY A 721 13.80 -23.95 3.09
C GLY A 721 14.74 -23.56 1.93
N ARG A 722 14.32 -22.60 1.12
CA ARG A 722 15.10 -22.09 -0.02
C ARG A 722 15.98 -20.90 0.33
N MET A 723 16.03 -20.47 1.60
CA MET A 723 16.81 -19.32 2.05
C MET A 723 18.05 -19.76 2.81
N VAL A 724 19.08 -18.93 2.79
CA VAL A 724 20.27 -19.01 3.64
C VAL A 724 20.22 -17.94 4.71
N ILE A 725 20.60 -18.29 5.92
CA ILE A 725 20.62 -17.41 7.08
C ILE A 725 22.05 -17.11 7.48
N PHE A 726 22.36 -15.81 7.57
CA PHE A 726 23.61 -15.29 8.07
C PHE A 726 23.39 -14.49 9.35
N ARG A 727 24.38 -14.52 10.24
CA ARG A 727 24.45 -13.69 11.43
C ARG A 727 25.56 -12.66 11.29
N ASN A 728 25.22 -11.40 11.57
CA ASN A 728 26.20 -10.33 11.72
C ASN A 728 26.89 -10.46 13.10
N MET A 729 28.20 -10.56 13.08
CA MET A 729 29.04 -10.75 14.30
C MET A 729 29.55 -9.42 14.89
N GLN A 730 29.23 -8.29 14.25
CA GLN A 730 29.80 -6.97 14.60
C GLN A 730 28.70 -5.94 14.97
N THR A 731 27.50 -6.39 15.31
CA THR A 731 26.42 -5.46 15.71
C THR A 731 26.79 -4.72 17.00
N HIS A 732 26.47 -3.43 17.04
CA HIS A 732 26.71 -2.58 18.23
C HIS A 732 25.61 -2.77 19.31
N GLY A 733 24.59 -3.56 19.04
CA GLY A 733 23.41 -3.73 19.90
C GLY A 733 22.38 -2.61 19.72
N TRP A 734 21.48 -2.48 20.70
CA TRP A 734 20.39 -1.50 20.66
C TRP A 734 20.82 -0.09 21.03
N ALA A 735 21.82 0.03 21.94
CA ALA A 735 22.40 1.30 22.32
C ALA A 735 23.84 1.12 22.80
N TRP A 736 24.64 2.17 22.65
CA TRP A 736 26.04 2.20 23.11
C TRP A 736 26.46 3.62 23.46
N LEU A 737 27.48 3.72 24.29
CA LEU A 737 28.16 4.96 24.58
C LEU A 737 29.33 5.15 23.62
N GLN A 738 29.49 6.37 23.15
CA GLN A 738 30.58 6.77 22.26
C GLN A 738 31.20 8.05 22.78
N ASN A 739 32.51 7.99 23.06
CA ASN A 739 33.32 9.14 23.44
C ASN A 739 34.38 9.36 22.36
N GLY A 740 34.10 10.29 21.44
CA GLY A 740 34.98 10.55 20.30
C GLY A 740 35.26 9.31 19.45
N ALA A 741 36.55 9.03 19.20
CA ALA A 741 37.01 7.84 18.46
C ALA A 741 37.30 6.62 19.38
N GLY A 742 36.97 6.70 20.66
CA GLY A 742 37.19 5.63 21.62
C GLY A 742 36.37 4.37 21.38
N PRO A 743 36.63 3.29 22.10
CA PRO A 743 35.91 2.02 21.96
C PRO A 743 34.45 2.22 22.33
N LEU A 744 33.55 1.52 21.59
CA LEU A 744 32.11 1.54 21.84
C LEU A 744 31.80 0.69 23.09
N GLN A 745 31.08 1.28 24.03
CA GLN A 745 30.59 0.58 25.22
C GLN A 745 29.12 0.26 25.08
N SER A 746 28.75 -1.01 24.94
CA SER A 746 27.35 -1.44 24.87
C SER A 746 26.56 -1.07 26.13
N VAL A 747 25.35 -0.61 25.97
CA VAL A 747 24.41 -0.25 27.04
C VAL A 747 23.27 -1.24 27.06
N ARG A 748 22.97 -1.76 28.25
CA ARG A 748 21.75 -2.58 28.43
C ARG A 748 20.54 -1.68 28.41
N VAL A 749 19.55 -2.04 27.57
CA VAL A 749 18.30 -1.29 27.42
C VAL A 749 17.11 -2.19 27.65
N SER A 750 16.03 -1.63 28.18
CA SER A 750 14.71 -2.22 28.15
C SER A 750 13.84 -1.49 27.11
N HIS A 751 13.18 -2.28 26.28
CA HIS A 751 12.26 -1.75 25.28
C HIS A 751 10.93 -1.42 25.92
N GLN A 752 10.38 -0.27 25.57
CA GLN A 752 9.03 0.15 25.90
C GLN A 752 8.14 0.08 24.65
N ILE A 753 6.84 0.00 24.89
CA ILE A 753 5.83 0.17 23.86
C ILE A 753 6.09 1.51 23.14
N GLN A 754 5.85 1.59 21.84
CA GLN A 754 6.16 2.74 20.98
C GLN A 754 7.65 3.02 20.73
N GLY A 755 8.51 2.02 20.83
CA GLY A 755 9.93 2.17 20.53
C GLY A 755 10.71 2.98 21.53
N GLY A 756 10.09 3.37 22.64
CA GLY A 756 10.80 3.96 23.76
C GLY A 756 11.84 2.99 24.31
N LEU A 757 12.97 3.50 24.76
CA LEU A 757 14.01 2.73 25.42
C LEU A 757 14.27 3.34 26.80
N VAL A 758 14.51 2.47 27.76
CA VAL A 758 15.02 2.85 29.08
C VAL A 758 16.43 2.32 29.21
N ALA A 759 17.35 3.21 29.56
CA ALA A 759 18.74 2.88 29.79
C ALA A 759 19.21 3.45 31.13
N GLU A 760 20.01 2.70 31.87
CA GLU A 760 20.74 3.18 33.04
C GLU A 760 22.21 3.27 32.66
N VAL A 761 22.78 4.45 32.84
CA VAL A 761 24.14 4.78 32.42
C VAL A 761 24.89 5.47 33.56
N HIS A 762 26.10 5.02 33.81
CA HIS A 762 27.03 5.65 34.71
C HIS A 762 28.30 6.02 33.96
N THR A 763 28.67 7.31 33.92
CA THR A 763 29.84 7.80 33.21
C THR A 763 30.62 8.83 34.04
N THR A 764 31.93 8.84 33.91
CA THR A 764 32.81 9.82 34.60
C THR A 764 32.88 11.16 33.86
N THR A 765 32.65 11.14 32.55
CA THR A 765 32.68 12.33 31.68
C THR A 765 31.40 12.43 30.86
N PRO A 766 31.02 13.60 30.34
CA PRO A 766 29.94 13.71 29.39
C PRO A 766 30.18 12.84 28.16
N VAL A 767 29.15 12.07 27.75
CA VAL A 767 29.26 11.06 26.70
C VAL A 767 28.04 11.12 25.75
N GLN A 768 28.20 10.58 24.56
CA GLN A 768 27.11 10.43 23.61
C GLN A 768 26.47 9.04 23.72
N LEU A 769 25.20 8.97 24.07
CA LEU A 769 24.39 7.76 23.95
C LEU A 769 23.89 7.67 22.53
N VAL A 770 24.36 6.69 21.79
CA VAL A 770 23.89 6.38 20.43
C VAL A 770 22.88 5.26 20.50
N VAL A 771 21.77 5.39 19.80
CA VAL A 771 20.67 4.43 19.82
C VAL A 771 20.42 3.93 18.41
N SER A 772 20.43 2.61 18.28
CA SER A 772 20.14 1.92 17.02
C SER A 772 18.66 2.02 16.64
N GLN A 773 18.21 3.23 16.36
CA GLN A 773 16.87 3.54 15.93
C GLN A 773 16.90 4.67 14.91
N SER A 774 16.10 4.57 13.87
CA SER A 774 16.04 5.56 12.80
C SER A 774 15.76 6.95 13.36
N TYR A 775 16.49 7.96 12.88
CA TYR A 775 16.29 9.33 13.31
C TYR A 775 15.00 9.92 12.75
N ALA A 776 14.18 10.46 13.65
CA ALA A 776 13.03 11.30 13.30
C ALA A 776 13.01 12.53 14.24
N ARG A 777 12.50 13.66 13.74
CA ARG A 777 12.23 14.82 14.58
C ARG A 777 11.17 14.47 15.61
N GLY A 778 11.35 14.94 16.85
CA GLY A 778 10.41 14.70 17.93
C GLY A 778 10.86 13.64 18.95
N TRP A 779 11.97 12.96 18.72
CA TRP A 779 12.58 12.14 19.75
C TRP A 779 13.29 13.00 20.80
N CYS A 780 13.06 12.68 22.10
CA CYS A 780 13.73 13.32 23.24
C CYS A 780 14.13 12.28 24.28
N ALA A 781 15.28 12.52 24.93
CA ALA A 781 15.72 11.80 26.11
C ALA A 781 15.33 12.57 27.35
N TYR A 782 14.56 11.95 28.23
CA TYR A 782 14.28 12.45 29.58
C TYR A 782 15.26 11.79 30.54
N ILE A 783 16.20 12.58 31.04
CA ILE A 783 17.34 12.13 31.83
C ILE A 783 17.06 12.44 33.30
N TYR A 784 16.84 11.39 34.07
CA TYR A 784 16.66 11.43 35.51
C TYR A 784 18.00 11.22 36.21
N ARG A 785 18.34 12.12 37.14
CA ARG A 785 19.58 12.08 37.92
C ARG A 785 19.22 12.27 39.40
N PRO A 786 19.93 11.60 40.33
CA PRO A 786 19.70 11.82 41.77
C PRO A 786 19.79 13.30 42.13
N SER A 787 18.80 13.78 42.85
CA SER A 787 18.74 15.16 43.40
C SER A 787 18.88 16.29 42.38
N LYS A 788 18.60 16.04 41.09
CA LYS A 788 18.66 17.06 40.03
C LYS A 788 17.35 17.07 39.23
N PRO A 789 16.94 18.23 38.70
CA PRO A 789 15.76 18.28 37.85
C PRO A 789 15.93 17.40 36.60
N VAL A 790 14.82 16.97 36.04
CA VAL A 790 14.81 16.16 34.80
C VAL A 790 15.36 17.02 33.66
N LEU A 791 16.38 16.49 33.00
CA LEU A 791 16.96 17.11 31.82
C LEU A 791 16.33 16.51 30.56
N VAL A 792 15.82 17.37 29.70
CA VAL A 792 15.25 16.93 28.40
C VAL A 792 16.21 17.30 27.30
N VAL A 793 16.69 16.29 26.59
CA VAL A 793 17.66 16.45 25.50
C VAL A 793 17.04 15.95 24.19
N PRO A 794 16.90 16.81 23.17
CA PRO A 794 16.43 16.39 21.87
C PRO A 794 17.42 15.45 21.18
N ALA A 795 16.92 14.54 20.36
CA ALA A 795 17.74 13.67 19.55
C ALA A 795 18.59 14.46 18.55
N THR A 796 19.85 14.10 18.46
CA THR A 796 20.75 14.55 17.40
C THR A 796 20.98 13.40 16.40
N ARG A 797 21.41 13.75 15.21
CA ARG A 797 21.64 12.75 14.15
C ARG A 797 23.01 12.11 14.30
N HIS A 798 23.04 10.79 14.24
CA HIS A 798 24.26 10.01 14.11
C HIS A 798 24.16 9.13 12.83
N GLY A 799 24.50 9.71 11.67
CA GLY A 799 24.22 9.08 10.38
C GLY A 799 22.73 8.99 10.10
N VAL A 800 22.17 7.76 10.08
CA VAL A 800 20.75 7.47 9.89
C VAL A 800 20.00 7.20 11.19
N ILE A 801 20.72 7.05 12.30
CA ILE A 801 20.20 6.77 13.64
C ILE A 801 20.30 8.00 14.54
N GLN A 802 19.90 7.86 15.77
CA GLN A 802 19.80 8.97 16.73
C GLN A 802 20.82 8.84 17.85
N SER A 803 21.19 9.98 18.40
CA SER A 803 22.10 10.07 19.56
C SER A 803 21.68 11.20 20.52
N TYR A 804 22.15 11.09 21.77
CA TYR A 804 21.82 12.01 22.86
C TYR A 804 23.05 12.30 23.69
N ARG A 805 23.25 13.55 24.04
CA ARG A 805 24.37 13.96 24.92
C ARG A 805 23.96 13.74 26.37
N LEU A 806 24.66 12.86 27.06
CA LEU A 806 24.47 12.59 28.48
C LEU A 806 25.53 13.32 29.31
N PRO A 807 25.14 13.89 30.47
CA PRO A 807 26.08 14.44 31.44
C PRO A 807 26.85 13.34 32.16
N ALA A 808 27.95 13.68 32.80
CA ALA A 808 28.68 12.81 33.72
C ALA A 808 27.81 12.43 34.94
N GLY A 809 28.08 11.27 35.51
CA GLY A 809 27.38 10.68 36.66
C GLY A 809 26.38 9.61 36.28
N PHE A 810 25.56 9.22 37.27
CA PHE A 810 24.44 8.30 37.07
C PHE A 810 23.31 8.98 36.36
N SER A 811 22.78 8.36 35.33
CA SER A 811 21.63 8.83 34.56
C SER A 811 20.69 7.67 34.22
N ARG A 812 19.43 7.80 34.54
CA ARG A 812 18.36 6.94 34.04
C ARG A 812 17.66 7.66 32.90
N VAL A 813 17.75 7.13 31.70
CA VAL A 813 17.34 7.77 30.45
C VAL A 813 16.09 7.12 29.92
N TYR A 814 15.04 7.92 29.69
CA TYR A 814 13.81 7.48 29.03
C TYR A 814 13.70 8.16 27.67
N LEU A 815 13.68 7.40 26.61
CA LEU A 815 13.48 7.91 25.26
C LEU A 815 12.00 7.91 24.91
N ARG A 816 11.49 9.05 24.48
CA ARG A 816 10.09 9.23 24.08
C ARG A 816 9.99 9.95 22.74
N TYR A 817 9.07 9.48 21.91
CA TYR A 817 8.73 10.11 20.64
C TYR A 817 7.47 10.94 20.75
N ARG A 818 7.56 12.18 20.34
CA ARG A 818 6.41 13.08 20.15
C ARG A 818 6.61 13.80 18.83
N PRO A 819 5.83 13.47 17.79
CA PRO A 819 5.98 14.12 16.48
C PRO A 819 5.85 15.64 16.59
N PRO A 820 6.57 16.42 15.79
CA PRO A 820 6.31 17.85 15.67
C PRO A 820 4.85 18.09 15.29
N LEU A 821 4.29 19.20 15.74
CA LEU A 821 2.90 19.60 15.51
C LEU A 821 1.82 18.66 16.08
N PHE A 822 2.18 17.54 16.72
CA PHE A 822 1.19 16.59 17.28
C PHE A 822 0.26 17.24 18.31
N MET A 823 0.80 18.03 19.24
CA MET A 823 -0.01 18.71 20.26
C MET A 823 -0.95 19.74 19.63
N TRP A 824 -0.47 20.51 18.65
CA TRP A 824 -1.31 21.42 17.88
C TRP A 824 -2.39 20.66 17.12
N GLY A 825 -2.03 19.53 16.51
CA GLY A 825 -2.97 18.63 15.86
C GLY A 825 -4.07 18.15 16.81
N MET A 826 -3.71 17.71 18.02
CA MET A 826 -4.68 17.28 19.04
C MET A 826 -5.63 18.40 19.47
N VAL A 827 -5.09 19.57 19.82
CA VAL A 827 -5.91 20.72 20.23
C VAL A 827 -6.86 21.11 19.11
N THR A 828 -6.36 21.18 17.87
CA THR A 828 -7.16 21.52 16.69
C THR A 828 -8.24 20.46 16.43
N THR A 829 -7.92 19.18 16.57
CA THR A 829 -8.90 18.09 16.40
C THR A 829 -9.99 18.16 17.47
N LEU A 830 -9.62 18.37 18.74
CA LEU A 830 -10.61 18.53 19.81
C LEU A 830 -11.53 19.73 19.56
N ALA A 831 -10.97 20.89 19.15
CA ALA A 831 -11.76 22.04 18.77
C ALA A 831 -12.71 21.73 17.58
N GLY A 832 -12.23 21.02 16.55
CA GLY A 832 -13.05 20.59 15.43
C GLY A 832 -14.19 19.66 15.84
N LEU A 833 -13.94 18.71 16.75
CA LEU A 833 -14.97 17.82 17.29
C LEU A 833 -15.99 18.58 18.14
N VAL A 834 -15.57 19.53 18.97
CA VAL A 834 -16.48 20.40 19.72
C VAL A 834 -17.36 21.21 18.78
N LEU A 835 -16.80 21.81 17.72
CA LEU A 835 -17.58 22.50 16.70
C LEU A 835 -18.56 21.56 16.02
N LEU A 836 -18.13 20.37 15.62
CA LEU A 836 -18.99 19.38 14.97
C LEU A 836 -20.21 19.01 15.83
N ILE A 837 -20.04 18.88 17.15
CA ILE A 837 -21.11 18.52 18.08
C ILE A 837 -22.00 19.73 18.41
N SER A 838 -21.40 20.91 18.61
CA SER A 838 -22.14 22.12 19.01
C SER A 838 -23.08 22.64 17.90
N ILE A 839 -22.69 22.52 16.63
CA ILE A 839 -23.48 23.01 15.49
C ILE A 839 -24.90 22.41 15.45
N PRO A 840 -25.09 21.08 15.45
CA PRO A 840 -26.43 20.48 15.45
C PRO A 840 -27.25 20.84 16.70
N VAL A 841 -26.59 20.97 17.86
CA VAL A 841 -27.28 21.31 19.12
C VAL A 841 -27.81 22.74 19.07
N MET A 842 -27.00 23.69 18.61
CA MET A 842 -27.43 25.10 18.46
C MET A 842 -28.52 25.24 17.39
N ALA A 843 -28.37 24.56 16.25
CA ALA A 843 -29.37 24.59 15.19
C ALA A 843 -30.71 24.03 15.65
N ARG A 844 -30.73 22.94 16.44
CA ARG A 844 -31.98 22.39 17.02
C ARG A 844 -32.65 23.34 18.02
N ARG A 845 -31.86 24.07 18.82
CA ARG A 845 -32.41 25.08 19.74
C ARG A 845 -33.08 26.19 18.98
N GLN A 846 -32.48 26.73 17.93
CA GLN A 846 -33.11 27.78 17.10
C GLN A 846 -34.44 27.32 16.44
N ILE A 847 -34.49 26.07 15.93
CA ILE A 847 -35.72 25.51 15.39
C ILE A 847 -36.84 25.43 16.46
N LYS A 848 -36.52 25.03 17.70
CA LYS A 848 -37.49 24.98 18.79
C LYS A 848 -37.99 26.38 19.15
N TYR A 849 -37.11 27.39 19.27
CA TYR A 849 -37.54 28.76 19.60
C TYR A 849 -38.44 29.36 18.51
N THR A 850 -38.11 29.20 17.25
CA THR A 850 -38.99 29.66 16.15
C THR A 850 -40.31 28.92 16.07
N PHE A 851 -40.41 27.71 16.60
CA PHE A 851 -41.68 26.95 16.63
C PHE A 851 -42.55 27.36 17.82
N THR A 852 -41.94 27.67 18.97
CA THR A 852 -42.64 28.17 20.17
C THR A 852 -43.14 29.61 19.96
N ASP A 853 -42.41 30.49 19.29
CA ASP A 853 -42.82 31.84 18.97
C ASP A 853 -43.99 31.87 17.93
N ARG A 854 -44.07 30.87 17.07
CA ARG A 854 -45.22 30.73 16.13
C ARG A 854 -46.47 30.14 16.78
N LEU A 855 -46.32 29.44 17.92
CA LEU A 855 -47.43 28.86 18.68
C LEU A 855 -47.98 29.79 19.76
N ASN A 856 -47.20 30.81 20.19
CA ASN A 856 -47.61 31.90 21.06
C ASN A 856 -47.40 33.24 20.35
N PRO A 857 -48.33 33.68 19.46
CA PRO A 857 -48.32 35.06 19.06
C PRO A 857 -48.65 35.90 20.32
N ALA A 858 -47.76 36.83 20.67
CA ALA A 858 -47.99 37.79 21.77
C ALA A 858 -49.33 38.52 21.56
N PRO A 859 -50.07 38.80 22.66
CA PRO A 859 -51.42 39.38 22.60
C PRO A 859 -51.43 40.73 21.91
#